data_70f21fb52308615ee66e821001c6619b
#
_entry.id   70f21fb52308615ee66e821001c6619b
#
_cell.length_a   1.000
_cell.length_b   1.000
_cell.length_c   1.000
_cell.angle_alpha   90.00
_cell.angle_beta   90.00
_cell.angle_gamma   90.00
#
_symmetry.space_group_name_H-M   'P 1'
#
loop_
_entity.id
_entity.type
_entity.pdbx_description
1 polymer ?
#
loop_
_entity_poly.entity_id
_entity_poly.type
_entity_poly.pdbx_seq_one_letter_code
_entity_poly.pdbx_strand_id
1 'polypeptide(L)'
;MRVSVKHIGVALATLLVVVATPAVTAAADVTHTAWTWGGNGLGQLGNGTTTARRTPGTVPGLTDIVQIAGGRDHVVALDANGRVWTWGGNAFGQLGTGNTTTRLSPVMLPGLTGIVEVASGHDHSMARTASGSVYTWGLNTTGQIGDGSTTNRLSPVAVTGLTDAVSLAAGRDMSYAIRANGFAYGWGQNTNGELGDGTTTRRTSPVRVGTLTNVEKLAGGRDHGLARLADGSLWAWGWNAYGQVGDGTLTNRTTPVQIFAAGIADIIAGAHHSYALRTDGQVLSWGRNYRNELGDGTSTNRTRPVSVTGVSSAVSIASGRDHGIAAMADGSVKTWGYNADGQLGDGTTTSRPTAITVPGISGVTVAGGGGQAYSVVLVPDGGNPPSNQDPVAAFSSSCTLLACTFDGTGSDDPDGDVTGHTWTFGDGGTGSGPNPSHTYAAAGSYSVTLTVTDDDGATDSLTRTVTATTPPTGGTVTYRSVAGVDANVMRPVVTVPAAVQPGDTLLLFVSANRGATATTPAGWTLLSTKTDGTDMVSWLFTRTAVAGTAGSSVTTTFDAITKASLVVMAYSGAGPVTAAAFEDTASKTTHPTAAVTVMSAGSTVVSYWVQKVSDTATWSVPATVTSRTTTTGSGGGRLVVVAADTGGVAAGPWPAVTATSTVASARAIGWTVVLPPA
;
A
#
# COMPACT_ATOMS: atom_id res chain seq x y z
N MET A 1 -64.49 76.34 48.28
CA MET A 1 -63.07 76.37 47.82
C MET A 1 -62.85 75.15 46.96
N ARG A 2 -62.84 75.29 45.62
CA ARG A 2 -62.49 74.20 44.69
C ARG A 2 -61.05 74.48 44.19
N VAL A 3 -60.13 73.56 44.46
CA VAL A 3 -58.79 73.65 43.90
C VAL A 3 -58.75 72.78 42.64
N SER A 4 -58.45 73.52 41.52
CA SER A 4 -58.29 72.90 40.19
C SER A 4 -56.93 72.32 40.04
N VAL A 5 -56.79 70.99 39.76
CA VAL A 5 -55.50 70.34 39.45
C VAL A 5 -55.37 70.36 37.92
N LYS A 6 -54.33 71.08 37.46
CA LYS A 6 -53.92 71.08 36.02
C LYS A 6 -53.11 69.81 35.76
N HIS A 7 -53.56 69.03 34.81
CA HIS A 7 -52.76 67.96 34.24
C HIS A 7 -51.63 68.50 33.34
N ILE A 8 -50.41 68.22 33.66
CA ILE A 8 -49.23 68.43 32.79
C ILE A 8 -49.04 67.17 31.98
N GLY A 9 -49.35 67.24 30.69
CA GLY A 9 -49.06 66.18 29.75
C GLY A 9 -47.52 66.11 29.48
N VAL A 10 -46.85 65.00 29.88
CA VAL A 10 -45.51 64.73 29.46
C VAL A 10 -45.57 64.01 28.11
N ALA A 11 -45.17 64.70 27.04
CA ALA A 11 -44.95 64.07 25.74
C ALA A 11 -43.71 63.18 25.79
N LEU A 12 -43.91 61.87 25.69
CA LEU A 12 -42.81 60.88 25.56
C LEU A 12 -42.31 60.96 24.11
N ALA A 13 -41.21 61.67 23.89
CA ALA A 13 -40.47 61.60 22.63
C ALA A 13 -39.74 60.22 22.56
N THR A 14 -40.27 59.32 21.77
CA THR A 14 -39.56 58.07 21.40
C THR A 14 -38.34 58.45 20.56
N LEU A 15 -37.16 58.44 21.17
CA LEU A 15 -35.89 58.56 20.47
C LEU A 15 -35.65 57.23 19.72
N LEU A 16 -35.89 57.22 18.42
CA LEU A 16 -35.51 56.13 17.53
C LEU A 16 -33.98 56.13 17.43
N VAL A 17 -33.32 55.37 18.30
CA VAL A 17 -31.89 55.08 18.12
C VAL A 17 -31.77 54.13 16.94
N VAL A 18 -31.49 54.67 15.76
CA VAL A 18 -30.97 53.90 14.64
C VAL A 18 -29.60 53.45 15.04
N VAL A 19 -29.52 52.25 15.63
CA VAL A 19 -28.24 51.54 15.74
C VAL A 19 -27.87 51.18 14.31
N ALA A 20 -26.98 51.94 13.70
CA ALA A 20 -26.29 51.55 12.50
C ALA A 20 -25.56 50.24 12.87
N THR A 21 -26.06 49.08 12.46
CA THR A 21 -25.26 47.88 12.46
C THR A 21 -24.01 48.19 11.64
N PRO A 22 -22.81 48.04 12.18
CA PRO A 22 -21.63 48.15 11.34
C PRO A 22 -21.85 47.16 10.18
N ALA A 23 -21.66 47.66 8.95
CA ALA A 23 -21.54 46.78 7.82
C ALA A 23 -20.48 45.76 8.19
N VAL A 24 -20.90 44.51 8.38
CA VAL A 24 -19.97 43.40 8.41
C VAL A 24 -19.31 43.44 7.04
N THR A 25 -18.13 44.05 6.96
CA THR A 25 -17.23 43.83 5.84
C THR A 25 -17.08 42.34 5.84
N ALA A 26 -17.64 41.66 4.81
CA ALA A 26 -17.33 40.25 4.58
C ALA A 26 -15.82 40.13 4.69
N ALA A 27 -15.35 39.37 5.68
CA ALA A 27 -13.96 38.98 5.70
C ALA A 27 -13.73 38.36 4.32
N ALA A 28 -12.71 38.83 3.59
CA ALA A 28 -12.36 38.27 2.32
C ALA A 28 -12.28 36.75 2.53
N ASP A 29 -13.10 35.98 1.81
CA ASP A 29 -13.08 34.52 1.95
C ASP A 29 -11.65 34.07 1.75
N VAL A 30 -11.11 33.36 2.75
CA VAL A 30 -9.76 32.81 2.68
C VAL A 30 -9.77 31.80 1.55
N THR A 31 -8.99 32.07 0.51
CA THR A 31 -8.82 31.16 -0.61
C THR A 31 -7.83 30.07 -0.25
N HIS A 32 -7.97 28.91 -0.90
CA HIS A 32 -7.23 27.70 -0.55
C HIS A 32 -6.72 26.99 -1.80
N THR A 33 -5.61 26.30 -1.62
CA THR A 33 -5.14 25.25 -2.53
C THR A 33 -5.74 23.90 -2.12
N ALA A 34 -6.23 23.13 -3.09
CA ALA A 34 -6.75 21.78 -2.85
C ALA A 34 -5.62 20.74 -2.88
N TRP A 35 -5.62 19.86 -1.87
CA TRP A 35 -4.71 18.73 -1.76
C TRP A 35 -5.50 17.43 -1.79
N THR A 36 -5.00 16.43 -2.54
CA THR A 36 -5.66 15.12 -2.72
C THR A 36 -4.66 13.99 -2.56
N TRP A 37 -5.13 12.81 -2.14
CA TRP A 37 -4.37 11.56 -2.09
C TRP A 37 -5.29 10.35 -2.04
N GLY A 38 -4.72 9.14 -2.24
CA GLY A 38 -5.43 7.86 -2.29
C GLY A 38 -5.59 7.34 -3.71
N GLY A 39 -6.66 6.56 -3.93
CA GLY A 39 -6.99 5.95 -5.22
C GLY A 39 -7.30 6.96 -6.31
N ASN A 40 -6.88 6.67 -7.55
CA ASN A 40 -6.97 7.58 -8.70
C ASN A 40 -7.44 6.92 -10.00
N GLY A 41 -8.01 5.73 -9.95
CA GLY A 41 -8.35 4.96 -11.16
C GLY A 41 -9.26 5.67 -12.17
N LEU A 42 -9.99 6.69 -11.75
CA LEU A 42 -10.86 7.53 -12.61
C LEU A 42 -10.42 9.01 -12.64
N GLY A 43 -9.17 9.33 -12.20
CA GLY A 43 -8.65 10.69 -12.19
C GLY A 43 -9.21 11.57 -11.06
N GLN A 44 -9.73 10.98 -9.99
CA GLN A 44 -10.36 11.71 -8.87
C GLN A 44 -9.36 12.57 -8.07
N LEU A 45 -8.05 12.35 -8.20
CA LEU A 45 -7.03 13.22 -7.62
C LEU A 45 -6.80 14.52 -8.42
N GLY A 46 -7.30 14.61 -9.65
CA GLY A 46 -7.24 15.82 -10.47
C GLY A 46 -5.85 16.19 -11.00
N ASN A 47 -4.86 15.30 -10.89
CA ASN A 47 -3.44 15.56 -11.22
C ASN A 47 -3.06 15.19 -12.67
N GLY A 48 -4.03 14.95 -13.55
CA GLY A 48 -3.79 14.59 -14.95
C GLY A 48 -3.48 13.11 -15.19
N THR A 49 -3.45 12.27 -14.15
CA THR A 49 -3.11 10.85 -14.22
C THR A 49 -4.22 9.95 -13.72
N THR A 50 -4.01 8.64 -13.79
CA THR A 50 -4.85 7.61 -13.12
C THR A 50 -4.06 6.82 -12.06
N THR A 51 -2.86 7.28 -11.71
CA THR A 51 -2.01 6.63 -10.71
C THR A 51 -2.45 7.07 -9.31
N ALA A 52 -2.63 6.12 -8.41
CA ALA A 52 -2.91 6.39 -7.01
C ALA A 52 -1.70 7.06 -6.32
N ARG A 53 -1.96 7.93 -5.35
CA ARG A 53 -0.93 8.60 -4.55
C ARG A 53 -1.22 8.38 -3.07
N ARG A 54 -0.22 7.85 -2.35
CA ARG A 54 -0.37 7.48 -0.93
C ARG A 54 -0.05 8.59 0.05
N THR A 55 0.44 9.72 -0.46
CA THR A 55 0.81 10.93 0.29
C THR A 55 0.03 12.13 -0.26
N PRO A 56 -0.18 13.21 0.52
CA PRO A 56 -0.83 14.42 0.04
C PRO A 56 -0.07 15.08 -1.12
N GLY A 57 -0.79 15.64 -2.07
CA GLY A 57 -0.21 16.47 -3.10
C GLY A 57 -1.26 17.38 -3.73
N THR A 58 -0.82 18.46 -4.35
CA THR A 58 -1.68 19.51 -4.90
C THR A 58 -2.46 19.07 -6.13
N VAL A 59 -3.57 19.76 -6.40
CA VAL A 59 -4.33 19.66 -7.66
C VAL A 59 -3.84 20.75 -8.61
N PRO A 60 -3.10 20.43 -9.69
CA PRO A 60 -2.50 21.43 -10.57
C PRO A 60 -3.53 22.33 -11.26
N GLY A 61 -3.25 23.64 -11.30
CA GLY A 61 -4.08 24.62 -12.00
C GLY A 61 -5.41 24.95 -11.33
N LEU A 62 -5.63 24.50 -10.09
CA LEU A 62 -6.81 24.81 -9.29
C LEU A 62 -6.43 25.74 -8.14
N THR A 63 -6.82 27.01 -8.22
CA THR A 63 -6.50 28.08 -7.25
C THR A 63 -7.76 28.74 -6.72
N ASP A 64 -7.60 29.51 -5.66
CA ASP A 64 -8.67 30.35 -5.07
C ASP A 64 -9.90 29.54 -4.62
N ILE A 65 -9.73 28.31 -4.16
CA ILE A 65 -10.85 27.45 -3.78
C ILE A 65 -11.40 27.87 -2.41
N VAL A 66 -12.71 27.98 -2.32
CA VAL A 66 -13.43 28.30 -1.06
C VAL A 66 -14.22 27.10 -0.53
N GLN A 67 -14.57 26.13 -1.39
CA GLN A 67 -15.27 24.93 -0.99
C GLN A 67 -14.93 23.76 -1.93
N ILE A 68 -14.89 22.54 -1.37
CA ILE A 68 -14.69 21.31 -2.12
C ILE A 68 -15.56 20.18 -1.57
N ALA A 69 -16.08 19.32 -2.43
CA ALA A 69 -16.92 18.19 -2.06
C ALA A 69 -16.54 16.96 -2.88
N GLY A 70 -16.20 15.85 -2.20
CA GLY A 70 -15.87 14.57 -2.81
C GLY A 70 -17.09 13.67 -2.96
N GLY A 71 -17.36 13.19 -4.18
CA GLY A 71 -18.30 12.11 -4.47
C GLY A 71 -17.60 10.74 -4.45
N ARG A 72 -18.24 9.69 -5.02
CA ARG A 72 -17.62 8.34 -5.06
C ARG A 72 -16.26 8.39 -5.73
N ASP A 73 -16.21 8.83 -6.98
CA ASP A 73 -15.04 8.86 -7.84
C ASP A 73 -14.94 10.20 -8.61
N HIS A 74 -15.59 11.25 -8.13
CA HIS A 74 -15.56 12.60 -8.72
C HIS A 74 -15.50 13.66 -7.63
N VAL A 75 -15.05 14.83 -8.00
CA VAL A 75 -14.94 15.98 -7.11
C VAL A 75 -15.64 17.19 -7.74
N VAL A 76 -16.25 18.00 -6.88
CA VAL A 76 -16.81 19.32 -7.22
C VAL A 76 -16.16 20.34 -6.31
N ALA A 77 -15.62 21.43 -6.89
CA ALA A 77 -15.03 22.53 -6.15
C ALA A 77 -15.66 23.87 -6.57
N LEU A 78 -15.65 24.82 -5.65
CA LEU A 78 -16.13 26.18 -5.84
C LEU A 78 -14.96 27.14 -5.61
N ASP A 79 -14.72 28.04 -6.55
CA ASP A 79 -13.74 29.10 -6.36
C ASP A 79 -14.37 30.41 -5.83
N ALA A 80 -13.54 31.34 -5.38
CA ALA A 80 -13.95 32.63 -4.83
C ALA A 80 -14.74 33.52 -5.82
N ASN A 81 -14.69 33.20 -7.12
CA ASN A 81 -15.45 33.91 -8.15
C ASN A 81 -16.82 33.29 -8.41
N GLY A 82 -17.22 32.27 -7.63
CA GLY A 82 -18.49 31.55 -7.80
C GLY A 82 -18.52 30.62 -9.01
N ARG A 83 -17.33 30.18 -9.52
CA ARG A 83 -17.22 29.22 -10.61
C ARG A 83 -17.11 27.81 -10.03
N VAL A 84 -17.78 26.86 -10.68
CA VAL A 84 -17.77 25.44 -10.30
C VAL A 84 -16.76 24.69 -11.16
N TRP A 85 -15.91 23.90 -10.52
CA TRP A 85 -14.93 23.02 -11.14
C TRP A 85 -15.26 21.56 -10.83
N THR A 86 -15.11 20.69 -11.83
CA THR A 86 -15.42 19.26 -11.68
C THR A 86 -14.35 18.39 -12.34
N TRP A 87 -14.05 17.20 -11.75
CA TRP A 87 -13.15 16.21 -12.33
C TRP A 87 -13.41 14.82 -11.75
N GLY A 88 -12.74 13.80 -12.32
CA GLY A 88 -12.89 12.40 -11.94
C GLY A 88 -13.87 11.65 -12.83
N GLY A 89 -14.48 10.59 -12.29
CA GLY A 89 -15.44 9.72 -12.96
C GLY A 89 -16.71 10.45 -13.43
N ASN A 90 -17.24 10.08 -14.62
CA ASN A 90 -18.36 10.76 -15.25
C ASN A 90 -19.38 9.80 -15.92
N ALA A 91 -19.43 8.55 -15.55
CA ALA A 91 -20.28 7.55 -16.22
C ALA A 91 -21.79 7.90 -16.24
N PHE A 92 -22.24 8.71 -15.30
CA PHE A 92 -23.66 9.13 -15.17
C PHE A 92 -23.88 10.61 -15.45
N GLY A 93 -22.84 11.34 -15.90
CA GLY A 93 -22.90 12.79 -16.10
C GLY A 93 -22.69 13.62 -14.82
N GLN A 94 -22.11 13.02 -13.76
CA GLN A 94 -21.89 13.66 -12.45
C GLN A 94 -20.92 14.85 -12.51
N LEU A 95 -20.17 15.03 -13.59
CA LEU A 95 -19.36 16.23 -13.84
C LEU A 95 -20.17 17.39 -14.43
N GLY A 96 -21.39 17.15 -14.93
CA GLY A 96 -22.25 18.21 -15.47
C GLY A 96 -21.82 18.80 -16.82
N THR A 97 -20.87 18.22 -17.50
CA THR A 97 -20.23 18.73 -18.74
C THR A 97 -21.03 18.47 -20.02
N GLY A 98 -22.26 17.99 -19.93
CA GLY A 98 -23.10 17.64 -21.08
C GLY A 98 -22.78 16.31 -21.74
N ASN A 99 -21.86 15.53 -21.16
CA ASN A 99 -21.43 14.21 -21.65
C ASN A 99 -21.05 13.28 -20.49
N THR A 100 -20.56 12.08 -20.81
CA THR A 100 -20.13 11.07 -19.83
C THR A 100 -18.62 10.83 -19.82
N THR A 101 -17.83 11.76 -20.37
CA THR A 101 -16.38 11.63 -20.46
C THR A 101 -15.72 11.94 -19.10
N THR A 102 -14.94 10.99 -18.57
CA THR A 102 -14.07 11.15 -17.40
C THR A 102 -13.06 12.29 -17.62
N ARG A 103 -12.75 13.05 -16.59
CA ARG A 103 -11.77 14.15 -16.61
C ARG A 103 -10.69 13.89 -15.56
N LEU A 104 -9.43 13.80 -16.02
CA LEU A 104 -8.28 13.54 -15.16
C LEU A 104 -7.76 14.82 -14.48
N SER A 105 -8.19 15.98 -14.95
CA SER A 105 -7.86 17.31 -14.41
C SER A 105 -9.13 18.15 -14.23
N PRO A 106 -9.12 19.15 -13.35
CA PRO A 106 -10.26 20.03 -13.15
C PRO A 106 -10.73 20.71 -14.45
N VAL A 107 -12.03 20.71 -14.68
CA VAL A 107 -12.68 21.46 -15.76
C VAL A 107 -13.71 22.40 -15.18
N MET A 108 -13.72 23.65 -15.64
CA MET A 108 -14.74 24.63 -15.25
C MET A 108 -16.08 24.26 -15.90
N LEU A 109 -17.14 24.28 -15.11
CA LEU A 109 -18.50 24.00 -15.56
C LEU A 109 -19.15 25.30 -16.09
N PRO A 110 -19.37 25.42 -17.40
CA PRO A 110 -19.99 26.64 -17.95
C PRO A 110 -21.49 26.73 -17.61
N GLY A 111 -22.00 27.95 -17.56
CA GLY A 111 -23.45 28.19 -17.42
C GLY A 111 -24.00 28.26 -16.00
N LEU A 112 -23.19 27.92 -14.97
CA LEU A 112 -23.50 28.20 -13.57
C LEU A 112 -22.80 29.49 -13.14
N THR A 113 -23.55 30.45 -12.62
CA THR A 113 -23.06 31.75 -12.15
C THR A 113 -23.65 32.08 -10.79
N GLY A 114 -22.89 32.83 -9.96
CA GLY A 114 -23.33 33.23 -8.63
C GLY A 114 -23.52 32.05 -7.68
N ILE A 115 -22.76 31.00 -7.87
CA ILE A 115 -22.75 29.83 -6.96
C ILE A 115 -22.04 30.23 -5.67
N VAL A 116 -22.61 29.83 -4.55
CA VAL A 116 -22.08 30.09 -3.19
C VAL A 116 -21.93 28.81 -2.36
N GLU A 117 -22.39 27.66 -2.88
CA GLU A 117 -22.25 26.39 -2.19
C GLU A 117 -22.32 25.23 -3.20
N VAL A 118 -21.48 24.20 -2.98
CA VAL A 118 -21.50 22.94 -3.71
C VAL A 118 -21.61 21.76 -2.76
N ALA A 119 -22.22 20.67 -3.21
CA ALA A 119 -22.26 19.40 -2.49
C ALA A 119 -22.20 18.25 -3.49
N SER A 120 -21.75 17.07 -3.06
CA SER A 120 -21.77 15.87 -3.88
C SER A 120 -22.31 14.67 -3.11
N GLY A 121 -23.12 13.89 -3.81
CA GLY A 121 -23.46 12.54 -3.39
C GLY A 121 -22.53 11.51 -4.05
N HIS A 122 -22.95 10.25 -4.08
CA HIS A 122 -22.13 9.18 -4.62
C HIS A 122 -21.84 9.38 -6.13
N ASP A 123 -22.90 9.59 -6.95
CA ASP A 123 -22.81 9.75 -8.39
C ASP A 123 -23.67 10.94 -8.90
N HIS A 124 -23.94 11.93 -8.06
CA HIS A 124 -24.60 13.17 -8.43
C HIS A 124 -23.96 14.34 -7.70
N SER A 125 -24.20 15.54 -8.23
CA SER A 125 -23.61 16.78 -7.74
C SER A 125 -24.68 17.85 -7.58
N MET A 126 -24.44 18.82 -6.71
CA MET A 126 -25.34 19.89 -6.37
C MET A 126 -24.62 21.24 -6.31
N ALA A 127 -25.30 22.30 -6.65
CA ALA A 127 -24.86 23.69 -6.48
C ALA A 127 -26.01 24.59 -6.08
N ARG A 128 -25.73 25.63 -5.26
CA ARG A 128 -26.69 26.60 -4.80
C ARG A 128 -26.24 28.03 -5.14
N THR A 129 -27.14 28.82 -5.65
CA THR A 129 -26.91 30.26 -5.85
C THR A 129 -27.14 31.05 -4.57
N ALA A 130 -26.62 32.28 -4.51
CA ALA A 130 -26.87 33.22 -3.41
C ALA A 130 -28.37 33.53 -3.20
N SER A 131 -29.21 33.45 -4.26
CA SER A 131 -30.65 33.62 -4.17
C SER A 131 -31.39 32.40 -3.61
N GLY A 132 -30.69 31.25 -3.38
CA GLY A 132 -31.28 30.04 -2.87
C GLY A 132 -31.82 29.06 -3.92
N SER A 133 -31.58 29.31 -5.21
CA SER A 133 -31.91 28.34 -6.27
C SER A 133 -30.90 27.19 -6.22
N VAL A 134 -31.40 25.96 -6.35
CA VAL A 134 -30.57 24.73 -6.31
C VAL A 134 -30.54 24.06 -7.67
N TYR A 135 -29.37 23.71 -8.12
CA TYR A 135 -29.11 22.94 -9.33
C TYR A 135 -28.49 21.58 -8.96
N THR A 136 -28.91 20.52 -9.68
CA THR A 136 -28.41 19.15 -9.49
C THR A 136 -28.16 18.48 -10.83
N TRP A 137 -27.21 17.54 -10.88
CA TRP A 137 -26.87 16.77 -12.08
C TRP A 137 -26.21 15.44 -11.72
N GLY A 138 -26.12 14.51 -12.69
CA GLY A 138 -25.57 13.19 -12.53
C GLY A 138 -26.63 12.09 -12.52
N LEU A 139 -26.40 11.04 -11.73
CA LEU A 139 -27.29 9.89 -11.55
C LEU A 139 -28.63 10.32 -10.96
N ASN A 140 -29.75 9.76 -11.52
CA ASN A 140 -31.11 10.08 -11.07
C ASN A 140 -32.06 8.86 -10.96
N THR A 141 -31.54 7.64 -10.95
CA THR A 141 -32.38 6.44 -10.95
C THR A 141 -33.30 6.31 -9.75
N THR A 142 -33.05 7.02 -8.66
CA THR A 142 -33.87 7.08 -7.45
C THR A 142 -34.54 8.42 -7.24
N GLY A 143 -34.42 9.36 -8.17
CA GLY A 143 -34.99 10.70 -8.05
C GLY A 143 -34.13 11.70 -7.29
N GLN A 144 -32.85 11.40 -7.09
CA GLN A 144 -31.89 12.21 -6.31
C GLN A 144 -31.59 13.58 -6.95
N ILE A 145 -31.95 13.80 -8.21
CA ILE A 145 -31.87 15.11 -8.88
C ILE A 145 -32.99 16.05 -8.41
N GLY A 146 -34.18 15.53 -8.07
CA GLY A 146 -35.27 16.35 -7.53
C GLY A 146 -36.05 17.17 -8.57
N ASP A 147 -35.91 16.87 -9.85
CA ASP A 147 -36.56 17.55 -10.97
C ASP A 147 -37.95 16.97 -11.35
N GLY A 148 -38.46 16.03 -10.52
CA GLY A 148 -39.72 15.30 -10.77
C GLY A 148 -39.53 14.03 -11.60
N SER A 149 -38.34 13.74 -12.08
CA SER A 149 -38.02 12.58 -12.95
C SER A 149 -37.10 11.57 -12.27
N THR A 150 -36.78 10.51 -13.02
CA THR A 150 -35.74 9.52 -12.66
C THR A 150 -34.70 9.37 -13.78
N THR A 151 -34.60 10.36 -14.67
CA THR A 151 -33.65 10.37 -15.78
C THR A 151 -32.38 11.07 -15.37
N ASN A 152 -31.20 10.45 -15.64
CA ASN A 152 -29.91 11.07 -15.39
C ASN A 152 -29.80 12.43 -16.11
N ARG A 153 -29.10 13.36 -15.48
CA ARG A 153 -28.87 14.71 -16.05
C ARG A 153 -27.37 14.89 -16.29
N LEU A 154 -27.00 15.06 -17.55
CA LEU A 154 -25.62 15.28 -17.98
C LEU A 154 -25.17 16.74 -17.79
N SER A 155 -26.10 17.62 -17.53
CA SER A 155 -25.89 19.06 -17.25
C SER A 155 -26.74 19.49 -16.06
N PRO A 156 -26.37 20.56 -15.35
CA PRO A 156 -27.15 21.08 -14.22
C PRO A 156 -28.59 21.40 -14.57
N VAL A 157 -29.55 20.94 -13.76
CA VAL A 157 -30.98 21.27 -13.86
C VAL A 157 -31.48 21.76 -12.52
N ALA A 158 -32.48 22.67 -12.55
CA ALA A 158 -33.06 23.22 -11.33
C ALA A 158 -33.89 22.16 -10.56
N VAL A 159 -33.76 22.14 -9.23
CA VAL A 159 -34.63 21.35 -8.34
C VAL A 159 -36.01 21.98 -8.26
N THR A 160 -37.05 21.18 -8.47
CA THR A 160 -38.43 21.67 -8.51
C THR A 160 -38.88 22.22 -7.16
N GLY A 161 -39.36 23.47 -7.14
CA GLY A 161 -39.96 24.09 -5.97
C GLY A 161 -38.99 24.49 -4.84
N LEU A 162 -37.70 24.54 -5.12
CA LEU A 162 -36.67 24.92 -4.14
C LEU A 162 -35.92 26.18 -4.63
N THR A 163 -36.30 27.35 -4.08
CA THR A 163 -35.81 28.67 -4.52
C THR A 163 -35.27 29.53 -3.38
N ASP A 164 -35.28 29.02 -2.14
CA ASP A 164 -34.89 29.71 -0.92
C ASP A 164 -34.00 28.82 -0.02
N ALA A 165 -33.21 27.92 -0.64
CA ALA A 165 -32.27 27.10 0.08
C ALA A 165 -31.14 27.95 0.67
N VAL A 166 -30.74 27.63 1.89
CA VAL A 166 -29.61 28.26 2.61
C VAL A 166 -28.43 27.29 2.83
N SER A 167 -28.68 25.98 2.70
CA SER A 167 -27.61 24.97 2.78
C SER A 167 -28.00 23.70 2.04
N LEU A 168 -26.98 22.95 1.57
CA LEU A 168 -27.07 21.68 0.86
C LEU A 168 -26.36 20.55 1.59
N ALA A 169 -26.86 19.32 1.43
CA ALA A 169 -26.17 18.11 1.76
C ALA A 169 -26.60 16.98 0.82
N ALA A 170 -25.75 15.98 0.63
CA ALA A 170 -26.09 14.79 -0.15
C ALA A 170 -25.58 13.52 0.54
N GLY A 171 -26.30 12.43 0.30
CA GLY A 171 -25.87 11.09 0.62
C GLY A 171 -25.63 10.29 -0.66
N ARG A 172 -25.63 8.94 -0.57
CA ARG A 172 -25.36 8.11 -1.75
C ARG A 172 -26.35 8.37 -2.89
N ASP A 173 -27.64 8.19 -2.64
CA ASP A 173 -28.72 8.30 -3.63
C ASP A 173 -29.86 9.20 -3.14
N MET A 174 -29.56 10.14 -2.24
CA MET A 174 -30.46 11.14 -1.72
C MET A 174 -29.78 12.50 -1.63
N SER A 175 -30.57 13.52 -1.66
CA SER A 175 -30.16 14.92 -1.55
C SER A 175 -30.99 15.62 -0.47
N TYR A 176 -30.39 16.63 0.16
CA TYR A 176 -31.02 17.42 1.20
C TYR A 176 -30.75 18.90 0.99
N ALA A 177 -31.67 19.75 1.49
CA ALA A 177 -31.46 21.17 1.60
C ALA A 177 -32.13 21.72 2.86
N ILE A 178 -31.55 22.79 3.41
CA ILE A 178 -32.19 23.61 4.44
C ILE A 178 -32.76 24.84 3.73
N ARG A 179 -34.02 25.16 3.99
CA ARG A 179 -34.66 26.39 3.49
C ARG A 179 -34.46 27.54 4.47
N ALA A 180 -34.65 28.79 3.99
CA ALA A 180 -34.49 30.00 4.79
C ALA A 180 -35.38 30.05 6.05
N ASN A 181 -36.45 29.24 6.10
CA ASN A 181 -37.32 29.10 7.26
C ASN A 181 -36.77 28.09 8.32
N GLY A 182 -35.55 27.57 8.14
CA GLY A 182 -34.90 26.63 9.04
C GLY A 182 -35.45 25.20 8.98
N PHE A 183 -36.25 24.85 7.97
CA PHE A 183 -36.72 23.48 7.78
C PHE A 183 -35.85 22.71 6.81
N ALA A 184 -35.61 21.43 7.14
CA ALA A 184 -34.91 20.47 6.29
C ALA A 184 -35.86 19.82 5.29
N TYR A 185 -35.38 19.62 4.07
CA TYR A 185 -36.06 18.92 2.98
C TYR A 185 -35.10 17.83 2.43
N GLY A 186 -35.70 16.70 2.01
CA GLY A 186 -34.95 15.58 1.40
C GLY A 186 -35.68 15.03 0.19
N TRP A 187 -34.93 14.44 -0.75
CA TRP A 187 -35.46 13.75 -1.93
C TRP A 187 -34.48 12.67 -2.40
N GLY A 188 -34.94 11.77 -3.26
CA GLY A 188 -34.17 10.61 -3.73
C GLY A 188 -34.66 9.32 -3.08
N GLN A 189 -33.71 8.42 -2.82
CA GLN A 189 -33.96 7.12 -2.19
C GLN A 189 -34.54 7.25 -0.79
N ASN A 190 -35.49 6.32 -0.44
CA ASN A 190 -36.13 6.30 0.88
C ASN A 190 -36.57 4.90 1.35
N THR A 191 -36.00 3.82 0.81
CA THR A 191 -36.45 2.45 1.12
C THR A 191 -36.25 2.03 2.58
N ASN A 192 -35.35 2.70 3.31
CA ASN A 192 -35.08 2.46 4.73
C ASN A 192 -35.46 3.67 5.62
N GLY A 193 -36.17 4.67 5.08
CA GLY A 193 -36.48 5.89 5.78
C GLY A 193 -35.39 6.97 5.71
N GLU A 194 -34.53 6.92 4.70
CA GLU A 194 -33.37 7.82 4.50
C GLU A 194 -33.80 9.29 4.46
N LEU A 195 -35.00 9.61 3.99
CA LEU A 195 -35.51 11.00 3.92
C LEU A 195 -36.10 11.51 5.24
N GLY A 196 -36.33 10.64 6.24
CA GLY A 196 -36.85 11.04 7.54
C GLY A 196 -38.27 11.63 7.50
N ASP A 197 -39.03 11.42 6.40
CA ASP A 197 -40.38 11.97 6.18
C ASP A 197 -41.52 11.15 6.82
N GLY A 198 -41.18 10.11 7.60
CA GLY A 198 -42.12 9.18 8.20
C GLY A 198 -42.51 8.00 7.30
N THR A 199 -42.00 7.95 6.08
CA THR A 199 -42.34 6.93 5.06
C THR A 199 -41.07 6.16 4.61
N THR A 200 -41.28 5.16 3.76
CA THR A 200 -40.22 4.48 3.00
C THR A 200 -40.40 4.67 1.50
N THR A 201 -41.13 5.70 1.09
CA THR A 201 -41.44 5.99 -0.31
C THR A 201 -40.39 6.93 -0.89
N ARG A 202 -39.77 6.52 -2.00
CA ARG A 202 -38.86 7.36 -2.79
C ARG A 202 -39.54 8.66 -3.23
N ARG A 203 -38.78 9.76 -3.25
CA ARG A 203 -39.29 11.08 -3.67
C ARG A 203 -38.45 11.60 -4.85
N THR A 204 -39.12 12.01 -5.91
CA THR A 204 -38.51 12.68 -7.07
C THR A 204 -38.50 14.20 -6.97
N SER A 205 -39.04 14.75 -5.88
CA SER A 205 -39.05 16.18 -5.54
C SER A 205 -38.91 16.36 -4.04
N PRO A 206 -38.44 17.53 -3.56
CA PRO A 206 -38.19 17.77 -2.13
C PRO A 206 -39.44 17.59 -1.26
N VAL A 207 -39.28 16.82 -0.15
CA VAL A 207 -40.28 16.68 0.92
C VAL A 207 -39.67 17.05 2.26
N ARG A 208 -40.46 17.48 3.22
CA ARG A 208 -39.98 17.89 4.54
C ARG A 208 -39.46 16.68 5.35
N VAL A 209 -38.32 16.87 6.01
CA VAL A 209 -37.73 15.91 6.94
C VAL A 209 -38.42 16.05 8.29
N GLY A 210 -39.32 15.14 8.61
CA GLY A 210 -40.04 15.12 9.88
C GLY A 210 -40.56 16.47 10.36
N THR A 211 -40.40 16.74 11.65
CA THR A 211 -40.86 17.99 12.29
C THR A 211 -39.68 18.90 12.71
N LEU A 212 -38.46 18.62 12.26
CA LEU A 212 -37.28 19.41 12.63
C LEU A 212 -37.45 20.88 12.25
N THR A 213 -37.02 21.77 13.15
CA THR A 213 -37.01 23.25 12.99
C THR A 213 -35.63 23.77 13.39
N ASN A 214 -35.27 24.96 12.92
CA ASN A 214 -33.95 25.58 13.23
C ASN A 214 -32.77 24.68 12.88
N VAL A 215 -32.88 23.93 11.78
CA VAL A 215 -31.77 23.09 11.28
C VAL A 215 -30.68 23.98 10.72
N GLU A 216 -29.44 23.79 11.19
CA GLU A 216 -28.28 24.56 10.71
C GLU A 216 -27.36 23.72 9.80
N LYS A 217 -27.28 22.41 10.01
CA LYS A 217 -26.49 21.53 9.18
C LYS A 217 -27.18 20.19 8.95
N LEU A 218 -27.00 19.65 7.75
CA LEU A 218 -27.40 18.30 7.35
C LEU A 218 -26.16 17.53 6.88
N ALA A 219 -26.17 16.22 7.07
CA ALA A 219 -25.21 15.32 6.45
C ALA A 219 -25.91 14.05 6.00
N GLY A 220 -25.58 13.57 4.80
CA GLY A 220 -26.09 12.32 4.24
C GLY A 220 -25.00 11.26 4.18
N GLY A 221 -25.27 10.10 4.76
CA GLY A 221 -24.45 8.90 4.59
C GLY A 221 -24.92 8.09 3.37
N ARG A 222 -24.55 6.80 3.33
CA ARG A 222 -25.04 5.94 2.25
C ARG A 222 -26.55 5.74 2.30
N ASP A 223 -27.08 5.42 3.48
CA ASP A 223 -28.49 5.06 3.66
C ASP A 223 -29.07 5.64 4.97
N HIS A 224 -28.50 6.76 5.48
CA HIS A 224 -28.95 7.46 6.68
C HIS A 224 -28.68 8.97 6.60
N GLY A 225 -29.35 9.74 7.43
CA GLY A 225 -29.20 11.18 7.52
C GLY A 225 -28.94 11.66 8.94
N LEU A 226 -28.23 12.79 9.05
CA LEU A 226 -27.95 13.50 10.29
C LEU A 226 -28.38 14.96 10.16
N ALA A 227 -28.82 15.56 11.28
CA ALA A 227 -29.08 16.99 11.39
C ALA A 227 -28.50 17.55 12.68
N ARG A 228 -27.86 18.73 12.60
CA ARG A 228 -27.53 19.56 13.75
C ARG A 228 -28.47 20.78 13.74
N LEU A 229 -29.06 21.05 14.91
CA LEU A 229 -29.92 22.21 15.10
C LEU A 229 -29.13 23.37 15.74
N ALA A 230 -29.73 24.57 15.74
CA ALA A 230 -29.16 25.80 16.29
C ALA A 230 -28.84 25.71 17.80
N ASP A 231 -29.53 24.86 18.55
CA ASP A 231 -29.25 24.59 19.95
C ASP A 231 -28.08 23.62 20.21
N GLY A 232 -27.40 23.17 19.13
CA GLY A 232 -26.32 22.20 19.16
C GLY A 232 -26.77 20.76 19.39
N SER A 233 -28.07 20.48 19.28
CA SER A 233 -28.58 19.11 19.33
C SER A 233 -28.31 18.36 18.04
N LEU A 234 -28.12 17.04 18.14
CA LEU A 234 -27.89 16.11 17.03
C LEU A 234 -29.08 15.15 16.90
N TRP A 235 -29.56 15.02 15.67
CA TRP A 235 -30.63 14.12 15.28
C TRP A 235 -30.19 13.22 14.13
N ALA A 236 -30.72 11.98 14.07
CA ALA A 236 -30.37 11.00 13.05
C ALA A 236 -31.59 10.17 12.63
N TRP A 237 -31.55 9.62 11.40
CA TRP A 237 -32.62 8.78 10.84
C TRP A 237 -32.09 7.91 9.70
N GLY A 238 -32.93 7.00 9.16
CA GLY A 238 -32.62 6.12 8.05
C GLY A 238 -32.25 4.71 8.50
N TRP A 239 -31.45 4.04 7.67
CA TRP A 239 -30.98 2.69 7.92
C TRP A 239 -30.06 2.59 9.14
N ASN A 240 -30.22 1.51 9.93
CA ASN A 240 -29.54 1.39 11.22
C ASN A 240 -28.94 0.00 11.51
N ALA A 241 -28.78 -0.87 10.52
CA ALA A 241 -28.34 -2.26 10.77
C ALA A 241 -26.92 -2.39 11.38
N TYR A 242 -26.11 -1.35 11.34
CA TYR A 242 -24.80 -1.29 12.00
C TYR A 242 -24.76 -0.33 13.20
N GLY A 243 -25.88 0.30 13.54
CA GLY A 243 -25.96 1.30 14.59
C GLY A 243 -25.62 2.73 14.14
N GLN A 244 -25.61 3.02 12.81
CA GLN A 244 -25.20 4.32 12.26
C GLN A 244 -26.16 5.47 12.61
N VAL A 245 -27.36 5.21 13.08
CA VAL A 245 -28.25 6.21 13.68
C VAL A 245 -27.74 6.64 15.07
N GLY A 246 -27.15 5.76 15.85
CA GLY A 246 -26.50 6.09 17.13
C GLY A 246 -27.45 6.12 18.35
N ASP A 247 -28.69 5.66 18.21
CA ASP A 247 -29.73 5.68 19.27
C ASP A 247 -29.63 4.50 20.25
N GLY A 248 -28.62 3.63 20.11
CA GLY A 248 -28.42 2.44 20.92
C GLY A 248 -29.16 1.21 20.41
N THR A 249 -29.82 1.29 19.26
CA THR A 249 -30.56 0.19 18.62
C THR A 249 -29.96 -0.17 17.27
N LEU A 250 -30.52 -1.20 16.61
CA LEU A 250 -30.25 -1.57 15.22
C LEU A 250 -31.51 -1.40 14.36
N THR A 251 -32.53 -0.68 14.84
CA THR A 251 -33.79 -0.49 14.16
C THR A 251 -33.74 0.75 13.28
N ASN A 252 -34.15 0.62 12.00
CA ASN A 252 -34.27 1.75 11.08
C ASN A 252 -35.22 2.82 11.64
N ARG A 253 -34.93 4.08 11.38
CA ARG A 253 -35.76 5.22 11.78
C ARG A 253 -36.30 5.95 10.57
N THR A 254 -37.58 5.92 10.37
CA THR A 254 -38.24 6.65 9.27
C THR A 254 -38.48 8.12 9.61
N THR A 255 -38.28 8.52 10.87
CA THR A 255 -38.32 9.90 11.38
C THR A 255 -37.10 10.21 12.19
N PRO A 256 -36.64 11.47 12.26
CA PRO A 256 -35.49 11.87 13.07
C PRO A 256 -35.65 11.50 14.56
N VAL A 257 -34.60 10.93 15.16
CA VAL A 257 -34.49 10.68 16.61
C VAL A 257 -33.32 11.46 17.17
N GLN A 258 -33.45 11.99 18.39
CA GLN A 258 -32.42 12.79 19.04
C GLN A 258 -31.32 11.89 19.60
N ILE A 259 -30.06 12.21 19.28
CA ILE A 259 -28.85 11.48 19.73
C ILE A 259 -28.14 12.27 20.84
N PHE A 260 -27.99 13.59 20.65
CA PHE A 260 -27.47 14.51 21.66
C PHE A 260 -28.42 15.69 21.85
N ALA A 261 -28.53 16.17 23.08
CA ALA A 261 -29.36 17.34 23.41
C ALA A 261 -28.67 18.67 23.12
N ALA A 262 -27.33 18.72 23.13
CA ALA A 262 -26.52 19.92 22.86
C ALA A 262 -25.04 19.56 22.71
N GLY A 263 -24.19 20.55 22.42
CA GLY A 263 -22.72 20.45 22.48
C GLY A 263 -22.06 19.93 21.19
N ILE A 264 -22.81 19.83 20.09
CA ILE A 264 -22.28 19.42 18.79
C ILE A 264 -21.98 20.68 17.94
N ALA A 265 -20.74 20.79 17.48
CA ALA A 265 -20.25 21.87 16.63
C ALA A 265 -20.42 21.53 15.14
N ASP A 266 -20.15 20.26 14.76
CA ASP A 266 -20.23 19.81 13.37
C ASP A 266 -20.63 18.33 13.26
N ILE A 267 -21.12 17.93 12.08
CA ILE A 267 -21.56 16.57 11.77
C ILE A 267 -21.17 16.16 10.35
N ILE A 268 -20.82 14.90 10.18
CA ILE A 268 -20.57 14.30 8.85
C ILE A 268 -20.92 12.80 8.88
N ALA A 269 -21.30 12.26 7.73
CA ALA A 269 -21.62 10.85 7.58
C ALA A 269 -20.76 10.18 6.50
N GLY A 270 -20.22 8.99 6.81
CA GLY A 270 -19.61 8.09 5.84
C GLY A 270 -20.61 7.11 5.25
N ALA A 271 -20.15 5.97 4.72
CA ALA A 271 -21.08 5.01 4.12
C ALA A 271 -22.08 4.46 5.16
N HIS A 272 -21.56 3.84 6.21
CA HIS A 272 -22.35 3.16 7.24
C HIS A 272 -21.91 3.54 8.65
N HIS A 273 -21.29 4.69 8.79
CA HIS A 273 -20.84 5.26 10.05
C HIS A 273 -21.08 6.75 10.06
N SER A 274 -21.03 7.34 11.22
CA SER A 274 -21.30 8.75 11.46
C SER A 274 -20.23 9.33 12.36
N TYR A 275 -19.96 10.64 12.19
CA TYR A 275 -19.09 11.41 13.07
C TYR A 275 -19.80 12.67 13.54
N ALA A 276 -19.41 13.13 14.73
CA ALA A 276 -19.77 14.44 15.25
C ALA A 276 -18.55 15.10 15.90
N LEU A 277 -18.32 16.36 15.57
CA LEU A 277 -17.35 17.22 16.23
C LEU A 277 -18.06 17.91 17.39
N ARG A 278 -17.52 17.79 18.57
CA ARG A 278 -18.00 18.50 19.75
C ARG A 278 -17.40 19.91 19.82
N THR A 279 -18.06 20.79 20.57
CA THR A 279 -17.61 22.17 20.80
C THR A 279 -16.28 22.25 21.56
N ASP A 280 -15.83 21.15 22.21
CA ASP A 280 -14.55 21.03 22.88
C ASP A 280 -13.43 20.47 21.97
N GLY A 281 -13.68 20.27 20.69
CA GLY A 281 -12.73 19.75 19.71
C GLY A 281 -12.59 18.23 19.69
N GLN A 282 -13.36 17.49 20.53
CA GLN A 282 -13.37 16.03 20.47
C GLN A 282 -14.25 15.51 19.32
N VAL A 283 -13.78 14.48 18.64
CA VAL A 283 -14.55 13.80 17.59
C VAL A 283 -15.16 12.52 18.14
N LEU A 284 -16.44 12.35 17.90
CA LEU A 284 -17.22 11.15 18.21
C LEU A 284 -17.52 10.38 16.92
N SER A 285 -17.61 9.04 17.01
CA SER A 285 -17.90 8.14 15.90
C SER A 285 -18.82 7.00 16.32
N TRP A 286 -19.67 6.50 15.40
CA TRP A 286 -20.54 5.36 15.64
C TRP A 286 -21.00 4.72 14.31
N GLY A 287 -21.57 3.51 14.36
CA GLY A 287 -21.98 2.73 13.21
C GLY A 287 -21.05 1.57 12.93
N ARG A 288 -20.83 1.26 11.65
CA ARG A 288 -19.96 0.19 11.17
C ARG A 288 -18.49 0.46 11.49
N ASN A 289 -17.75 -0.63 11.86
CA ASN A 289 -16.33 -0.55 12.21
C ASN A 289 -15.46 -1.71 11.68
N TYR A 290 -15.89 -2.49 10.71
CA TYR A 290 -15.13 -3.65 10.20
C TYR A 290 -13.78 -3.30 9.59
N ARG A 291 -13.63 -2.06 9.15
CA ARG A 291 -12.42 -1.52 8.52
C ARG A 291 -11.77 -0.44 9.38
N ASN A 292 -12.08 -0.45 10.69
CA ASN A 292 -11.60 0.54 11.67
C ASN A 292 -12.14 1.96 11.41
N GLU A 293 -13.29 2.09 10.74
CA GLU A 293 -13.89 3.37 10.34
C GLU A 293 -14.09 4.31 11.52
N LEU A 294 -14.31 3.77 12.73
CA LEU A 294 -14.60 4.58 13.92
C LEU A 294 -13.36 5.15 14.59
N GLY A 295 -12.16 4.66 14.31
CA GLY A 295 -10.94 5.16 14.93
C GLY A 295 -10.87 4.98 16.46
N ASP A 296 -11.68 4.09 17.05
CA ASP A 296 -11.80 3.87 18.49
C ASP A 296 -10.81 2.82 19.05
N GLY A 297 -9.86 2.36 18.22
CA GLY A 297 -8.89 1.31 18.56
C GLY A 297 -9.43 -0.12 18.38
N THR A 298 -10.67 -0.28 17.88
CA THR A 298 -11.32 -1.59 17.70
C THR A 298 -11.83 -1.77 16.27
N SER A 299 -12.33 -2.97 15.95
CA SER A 299 -13.10 -3.26 14.73
C SER A 299 -14.57 -3.61 15.04
N THR A 300 -15.08 -3.21 16.20
CA THR A 300 -16.43 -3.53 16.66
C THR A 300 -17.40 -2.39 16.33
N ASN A 301 -18.55 -2.70 15.74
CA ASN A 301 -19.61 -1.73 15.47
C ASN A 301 -20.11 -1.09 16.78
N ARG A 302 -20.47 0.19 16.70
CA ARG A 302 -21.00 0.93 17.85
C ARG A 302 -22.42 1.41 17.56
N THR A 303 -23.36 1.06 18.41
CA THR A 303 -24.75 1.54 18.34
C THR A 303 -24.94 2.89 19.05
N ARG A 304 -23.91 3.38 19.74
CA ARG A 304 -23.86 4.69 20.41
C ARG A 304 -22.52 5.37 20.11
N PRO A 305 -22.49 6.70 20.11
CA PRO A 305 -21.26 7.47 19.89
C PRO A 305 -20.14 7.10 20.89
N VAL A 306 -18.92 6.93 20.35
CA VAL A 306 -17.66 6.71 21.10
C VAL A 306 -16.61 7.71 20.62
N SER A 307 -15.60 7.99 21.42
CA SER A 307 -14.51 8.91 21.04
C SER A 307 -13.58 8.30 20.00
N VAL A 308 -13.17 9.09 19.02
CA VAL A 308 -12.02 8.77 18.14
C VAL A 308 -10.74 8.92 18.94
N THR A 309 -9.94 7.85 19.01
CA THR A 309 -8.68 7.82 19.75
C THR A 309 -7.62 8.67 19.05
N GLY A 310 -7.00 9.59 19.81
CA GLY A 310 -5.92 10.45 19.31
C GLY A 310 -6.40 11.76 18.66
N VAL A 311 -7.69 12.12 18.78
CA VAL A 311 -8.27 13.40 18.31
C VAL A 311 -8.89 14.16 19.47
N SER A 312 -8.38 15.34 19.79
CA SER A 312 -8.83 16.13 20.96
C SER A 312 -8.97 17.65 20.70
N SER A 313 -8.53 18.15 19.57
CA SER A 313 -8.56 19.58 19.21
C SER A 313 -8.89 19.79 17.73
N ALA A 314 -9.80 18.97 17.20
CA ALA A 314 -10.25 19.12 15.83
C ALA A 314 -11.05 20.42 15.64
N VAL A 315 -10.85 21.09 14.49
CA VAL A 315 -11.58 22.29 14.08
C VAL A 315 -12.52 22.02 12.89
N SER A 316 -12.24 20.96 12.14
CA SER A 316 -13.09 20.51 11.02
C SER A 316 -13.00 18.99 10.89
N ILE A 317 -14.09 18.38 10.43
CA ILE A 317 -14.18 16.94 10.19
C ILE A 317 -14.73 16.64 8.81
N ALA A 318 -14.24 15.57 8.22
CA ALA A 318 -14.77 15.01 6.99
C ALA A 318 -14.74 13.48 7.01
N SER A 319 -15.38 12.87 6.04
CA SER A 319 -15.44 11.42 5.88
C SER A 319 -15.32 11.05 4.41
N GLY A 320 -14.58 9.98 4.16
CA GLY A 320 -14.78 9.19 2.96
C GLY A 320 -15.76 8.04 3.21
N ARG A 321 -15.78 7.08 2.29
CA ARG A 321 -16.67 5.91 2.41
C ARG A 321 -16.40 5.07 3.66
N ASP A 322 -15.13 4.78 3.95
CA ASP A 322 -14.70 3.84 4.99
C ASP A 322 -13.53 4.41 5.84
N HIS A 323 -13.34 5.74 5.86
CA HIS A 323 -12.27 6.41 6.61
C HIS A 323 -12.71 7.80 7.09
N GLY A 324 -12.06 8.31 8.13
CA GLY A 324 -12.29 9.63 8.69
C GLY A 324 -11.10 10.55 8.53
N ILE A 325 -11.37 11.86 8.49
CA ILE A 325 -10.40 12.95 8.36
C ILE A 325 -10.74 14.02 9.40
N ALA A 326 -9.75 14.57 10.09
CA ALA A 326 -9.89 15.72 10.96
C ALA A 326 -8.77 16.73 10.69
N ALA A 327 -9.14 18.00 10.46
CA ALA A 327 -8.21 19.12 10.54
C ALA A 327 -8.10 19.54 12.00
N MET A 328 -6.87 19.70 12.50
CA MET A 328 -6.58 20.00 13.89
C MET A 328 -6.30 21.50 14.10
N ALA A 329 -6.47 21.99 15.30
CA ALA A 329 -6.23 23.39 15.64
C ALA A 329 -4.76 23.84 15.42
N ASP A 330 -3.80 22.90 15.40
CA ASP A 330 -2.39 23.15 15.08
C ASP A 330 -2.11 23.15 13.57
N GLY A 331 -3.12 22.97 12.74
CA GLY A 331 -3.01 22.88 11.29
C GLY A 331 -2.62 21.51 10.77
N SER A 332 -2.37 20.51 11.62
CA SER A 332 -2.11 19.14 11.19
C SER A 332 -3.41 18.44 10.74
N VAL A 333 -3.26 17.38 9.95
CA VAL A 333 -4.36 16.50 9.53
C VAL A 333 -4.22 15.15 10.21
N LYS A 334 -5.33 14.62 10.71
CA LYS A 334 -5.38 13.25 11.20
C LYS A 334 -6.37 12.42 10.38
N THR A 335 -5.98 11.16 10.11
CA THR A 335 -6.80 10.20 9.37
C THR A 335 -6.84 8.86 10.08
N TRP A 336 -7.90 8.09 9.87
CA TRP A 336 -8.08 6.74 10.42
C TRP A 336 -9.05 5.93 9.56
N GLY A 337 -9.08 4.59 9.73
CA GLY A 337 -9.96 3.70 9.02
C GLY A 337 -9.26 2.90 7.92
N TYR A 338 -9.98 2.65 6.83
CA TYR A 338 -9.53 1.86 5.70
C TYR A 338 -8.47 2.59 4.86
N ASN A 339 -7.43 1.84 4.41
CA ASN A 339 -6.29 2.40 3.70
C ASN A 339 -5.78 1.58 2.50
N ALA A 340 -6.54 0.65 1.94
CA ALA A 340 -6.00 -0.21 0.87
C ALA A 340 -5.59 0.54 -0.41
N ASP A 341 -6.11 1.75 -0.61
CA ASP A 341 -5.81 2.60 -1.77
C ASP A 341 -4.90 3.79 -1.40
N GLY A 342 -4.36 3.86 -0.17
CA GLY A 342 -3.55 4.97 0.33
C GLY A 342 -4.37 6.18 0.78
N GLN A 343 -5.69 6.04 1.02
CA GLN A 343 -6.58 7.14 1.38
C GLN A 343 -6.31 7.78 2.75
N LEU A 344 -5.47 7.19 3.59
CA LEU A 344 -5.03 7.81 4.84
C LEU A 344 -3.85 8.76 4.66
N GLY A 345 -3.14 8.71 3.52
CA GLY A 345 -2.06 9.66 3.20
C GLY A 345 -0.77 9.47 4.01
N ASP A 346 -0.57 8.31 4.62
CA ASP A 346 0.58 8.00 5.49
C ASP A 346 1.73 7.28 4.77
N GLY A 347 1.75 7.31 3.43
CA GLY A 347 2.71 6.58 2.60
C GLY A 347 2.44 5.08 2.49
N THR A 348 1.47 4.54 3.25
CA THR A 348 1.20 3.09 3.32
C THR A 348 -0.17 2.73 2.77
N THR A 349 -0.46 1.42 2.71
CA THR A 349 -1.80 0.88 2.44
C THR A 349 -2.37 0.13 3.66
N THR A 350 -1.84 0.39 4.85
CA THR A 350 -2.25 -0.28 6.08
C THR A 350 -3.38 0.50 6.76
N SER A 351 -4.54 -0.14 6.98
CA SER A 351 -5.66 0.45 7.72
C SER A 351 -5.28 0.77 9.18
N ARG A 352 -5.81 1.87 9.71
CA ARG A 352 -5.46 2.37 11.04
C ARG A 352 -6.69 2.33 11.97
N PRO A 353 -6.61 1.59 13.09
CA PRO A 353 -7.72 1.53 14.05
C PRO A 353 -7.82 2.77 14.95
N THR A 354 -6.81 3.64 14.95
CA THR A 354 -6.75 4.92 15.67
C THR A 354 -6.25 6.02 14.73
N ALA A 355 -6.51 7.28 15.07
CA ALA A 355 -6.07 8.41 14.26
C ALA A 355 -4.55 8.52 14.24
N ILE A 356 -4.01 8.75 13.04
CA ILE A 356 -2.60 9.05 12.77
C ILE A 356 -2.48 10.44 12.18
N THR A 357 -1.32 11.09 12.32
CA THR A 357 -1.01 12.33 11.64
C THR A 357 -0.56 12.03 10.20
N VAL A 358 -1.10 12.77 9.25
CA VAL A 358 -0.70 12.69 7.83
C VAL A 358 0.60 13.48 7.67
N PRO A 359 1.69 12.85 7.19
CA PRO A 359 2.94 13.56 6.94
C PRO A 359 2.82 14.49 5.70
N GLY A 360 3.77 15.40 5.54
CA GLY A 360 3.91 16.22 4.34
C GLY A 360 2.83 17.29 4.13
N ILE A 361 1.91 17.51 5.08
CA ILE A 361 0.88 18.57 4.99
C ILE A 361 0.65 19.26 6.33
N SER A 362 0.56 20.58 6.31
CA SER A 362 0.26 21.41 7.49
C SER A 362 -0.58 22.63 7.11
N GLY A 363 -1.04 23.38 8.11
CA GLY A 363 -1.86 24.57 7.90
C GLY A 363 -3.27 24.29 7.40
N VAL A 364 -3.75 23.04 7.44
CA VAL A 364 -5.08 22.67 6.99
C VAL A 364 -6.15 23.24 7.93
N THR A 365 -7.11 23.96 7.36
CA THR A 365 -8.24 24.53 8.11
C THR A 365 -9.56 23.86 7.81
N VAL A 366 -9.69 23.21 6.63
CA VAL A 366 -10.91 22.57 6.18
C VAL A 366 -10.63 21.14 5.73
N ALA A 367 -11.26 20.18 6.39
CA ALA A 367 -11.36 18.83 5.89
C ALA A 367 -12.44 18.81 4.78
N GLY A 368 -12.02 18.65 3.52
CA GLY A 368 -12.90 18.79 2.36
C GLY A 368 -13.74 17.56 2.04
N GLY A 369 -13.48 16.44 2.73
CA GLY A 369 -14.15 15.17 2.48
C GLY A 369 -13.29 14.17 1.74
N GLY A 370 -13.92 13.12 1.24
CA GLY A 370 -13.30 12.05 0.46
C GLY A 370 -14.37 11.20 -0.19
N GLY A 371 -13.96 10.47 -1.20
CA GLY A 371 -14.82 9.51 -1.88
C GLY A 371 -14.65 8.09 -1.37
N GLN A 372 -14.79 7.13 -2.29
CA GLN A 372 -14.67 5.73 -1.95
C GLN A 372 -13.26 5.37 -1.49
N ALA A 373 -12.23 5.91 -2.14
CA ALA A 373 -10.85 5.49 -2.02
C ALA A 373 -9.85 6.66 -1.95
N TYR A 374 -10.30 7.90 -1.81
CA TYR A 374 -9.45 9.08 -1.80
C TYR A 374 -9.88 10.10 -0.74
N SER A 375 -9.00 11.01 -0.42
CA SER A 375 -9.19 12.12 0.50
C SER A 375 -8.89 13.45 -0.19
N VAL A 376 -9.54 14.51 0.30
CA VAL A 376 -9.27 15.88 -0.13
C VAL A 376 -9.37 16.83 1.07
N VAL A 377 -8.45 17.79 1.14
CA VAL A 377 -8.44 18.86 2.14
C VAL A 377 -8.12 20.20 1.47
N LEU A 378 -8.34 21.29 2.18
CA LEU A 378 -8.03 22.64 1.75
C LEU A 378 -6.98 23.27 2.69
N VAL A 379 -5.91 23.80 2.10
CA VAL A 379 -4.87 24.58 2.78
C VAL A 379 -5.00 26.04 2.35
N PRO A 380 -5.08 27.02 3.26
CA PRO A 380 -5.14 28.43 2.93
C PRO A 380 -4.00 28.89 2.01
N ASP A 381 -4.32 29.69 0.99
CA ASP A 381 -3.32 30.28 0.11
C ASP A 381 -2.43 31.23 0.93
N GLY A 382 -1.12 31.03 0.90
CA GLY A 382 -0.16 31.72 1.77
C GLY A 382 0.09 31.03 3.13
N GLY A 383 -0.62 29.95 3.45
CA GLY A 383 -0.15 28.94 4.38
C GLY A 383 1.07 28.26 3.74
N ASN A 384 2.18 28.21 4.49
CA ASN A 384 3.39 27.58 3.98
C ASN A 384 3.09 26.08 3.74
N PRO A 385 3.12 25.55 2.50
CA PRO A 385 3.21 24.11 2.34
C PRO A 385 4.46 23.67 3.12
N PRO A 386 4.50 22.52 3.78
CA PRO A 386 5.76 22.00 4.26
C PRO A 386 6.73 22.05 3.07
N SER A 387 7.93 22.61 3.29
CA SER A 387 8.98 22.53 2.28
C SER A 387 9.19 21.05 1.98
N ASN A 388 9.18 20.72 0.69
CA ASN A 388 9.58 19.38 0.27
C ASN A 388 10.84 18.96 1.03
N GLN A 389 10.85 17.77 1.63
CA GLN A 389 12.03 17.20 2.24
C GLN A 389 12.78 16.42 1.16
N ASP A 390 14.09 16.60 1.13
CA ASP A 390 14.91 15.87 0.16
C ASP A 390 14.79 14.35 0.42
N PRO A 391 14.73 13.52 -0.61
CA PRO A 391 14.74 12.07 -0.47
C PRO A 391 16.07 11.61 0.15
N VAL A 392 16.12 10.41 0.69
CA VAL A 392 17.32 9.81 1.28
C VAL A 392 17.79 8.65 0.41
N ALA A 393 18.92 8.82 -0.27
CA ALA A 393 19.51 7.77 -1.08
C ALA A 393 20.12 6.66 -0.22
N ALA A 394 19.76 5.41 -0.49
CA ALA A 394 20.36 4.24 0.16
C ALA A 394 20.53 3.11 -0.85
N PHE A 395 21.67 2.42 -0.81
CA PHE A 395 21.86 1.23 -1.64
C PHE A 395 22.80 0.21 -1.03
N SER A 396 22.65 -1.05 -1.47
CA SER A 396 23.58 -2.13 -1.27
C SER A 396 24.14 -2.61 -2.60
N SER A 397 25.28 -3.33 -2.56
CA SER A 397 25.90 -3.91 -3.74
C SER A 397 26.51 -5.27 -3.43
N SER A 398 26.52 -6.15 -4.43
CA SER A 398 27.19 -7.44 -4.37
C SER A 398 27.92 -7.71 -5.68
N CYS A 399 29.21 -8.08 -5.59
CA CYS A 399 30.03 -8.38 -6.76
C CYS A 399 30.47 -9.85 -6.77
N THR A 400 30.29 -10.50 -7.91
CA THR A 400 30.93 -11.77 -8.22
C THR A 400 31.98 -11.49 -9.29
N LEU A 401 33.24 -11.40 -8.87
CA LEU A 401 34.36 -10.98 -9.70
C LEU A 401 34.13 -9.57 -10.27
N LEU A 402 34.06 -9.44 -11.60
CA LEU A 402 33.86 -8.16 -12.29
C LEU A 402 32.39 -7.79 -12.46
N ALA A 403 31.46 -8.73 -12.27
CA ALA A 403 30.04 -8.51 -12.39
C ALA A 403 29.42 -8.12 -11.04
N CYS A 404 28.78 -6.94 -10.97
CA CYS A 404 28.16 -6.40 -9.76
C CYS A 404 26.66 -6.17 -9.97
N THR A 405 25.89 -6.38 -8.91
CA THR A 405 24.46 -6.03 -8.81
C THR A 405 24.28 -4.98 -7.74
N PHE A 406 23.32 -4.11 -7.92
CA PHE A 406 23.03 -3.02 -7.01
C PHE A 406 21.55 -3.06 -6.63
N ASP A 407 21.24 -2.65 -5.41
CA ASP A 407 19.89 -2.59 -4.88
C ASP A 407 19.69 -1.24 -4.19
N GLY A 408 18.94 -0.34 -4.82
CA GLY A 408 18.57 0.99 -4.34
C GLY A 408 17.17 1.07 -3.74
N THR A 409 16.47 -0.07 -3.56
CA THR A 409 15.10 -0.10 -3.02
C THR A 409 15.00 0.32 -1.56
N GLY A 410 16.14 0.47 -0.87
CA GLY A 410 16.21 1.02 0.48
C GLY A 410 16.19 2.54 0.55
N SER A 411 16.14 3.24 -0.59
CA SER A 411 15.97 4.69 -0.62
C SER A 411 14.55 5.04 -0.21
N ASP A 412 14.40 6.15 0.52
CA ASP A 412 13.13 6.59 1.11
C ASP A 412 12.95 8.10 0.93
N ASP A 413 11.71 8.55 0.88
CA ASP A 413 11.35 9.95 0.88
C ASP A 413 10.47 10.22 2.10
N PRO A 414 10.87 11.13 3.02
CA PRO A 414 10.15 11.36 4.26
C PRO A 414 8.72 11.91 4.10
N ASP A 415 8.41 12.57 2.99
CA ASP A 415 7.11 13.20 2.74
C ASP A 415 6.50 12.88 1.36
N GLY A 416 7.14 11.99 0.56
CA GLY A 416 6.69 11.58 -0.77
C GLY A 416 7.07 10.17 -1.18
N ASP A 417 7.21 9.98 -2.48
CA ASP A 417 7.64 8.73 -3.11
C ASP A 417 8.94 8.96 -3.91
N VAL A 418 9.92 8.07 -3.81
CA VAL A 418 11.08 8.06 -4.70
C VAL A 418 10.64 7.61 -6.10
N THR A 419 10.67 8.53 -7.06
CA THR A 419 10.20 8.31 -8.45
C THR A 419 11.32 7.98 -9.42
N GLY A 420 12.57 8.34 -9.10
CA GLY A 420 13.73 8.16 -9.97
C GLY A 420 14.94 7.54 -9.28
N HIS A 421 15.65 6.66 -10.00
CA HIS A 421 16.96 6.12 -9.59
C HIS A 421 17.91 6.22 -10.79
N THR A 422 19.01 6.95 -10.64
CA THR A 422 20.09 7.07 -11.62
C THR A 422 21.42 6.70 -11.00
N TRP A 423 22.26 6.01 -11.79
CA TRP A 423 23.52 5.44 -11.31
C TRP A 423 24.70 5.86 -12.15
N THR A 424 25.83 6.09 -11.48
CA THR A 424 27.15 6.13 -12.11
C THR A 424 28.02 5.08 -11.43
N PHE A 425 28.69 4.24 -12.22
CA PHE A 425 29.44 3.10 -11.69
C PHE A 425 30.94 3.38 -11.45
N GLY A 426 31.39 4.62 -11.71
CA GLY A 426 32.75 5.06 -11.40
C GLY A 426 33.81 4.69 -12.46
N ASP A 427 33.43 4.01 -13.54
CA ASP A 427 34.25 3.71 -14.72
C ASP A 427 33.78 4.41 -15.99
N GLY A 428 32.79 5.32 -15.87
CA GLY A 428 32.11 5.99 -16.96
C GLY A 428 30.80 5.32 -17.36
N GLY A 429 30.50 4.13 -16.85
CA GLY A 429 29.22 3.45 -17.03
C GLY A 429 28.11 4.12 -16.21
N THR A 430 26.87 4.07 -16.74
CA THR A 430 25.65 4.59 -16.09
C THR A 430 24.54 3.56 -16.10
N GLY A 431 23.55 3.73 -15.21
CA GLY A 431 22.38 2.86 -15.10
C GLY A 431 21.15 3.62 -14.63
N SER A 432 19.97 2.97 -14.67
CA SER A 432 18.71 3.50 -14.17
C SER A 432 17.85 2.41 -13.57
N GLY A 433 16.86 2.82 -12.77
CA GLY A 433 15.96 1.92 -12.03
C GLY A 433 16.55 1.44 -10.71
N PRO A 434 15.71 0.82 -9.83
CA PRO A 434 16.11 0.50 -8.46
C PRO A 434 17.13 -0.65 -8.37
N ASN A 435 17.21 -1.57 -9.34
CA ASN A 435 18.05 -2.78 -9.27
C ASN A 435 18.89 -3.00 -10.54
N PRO A 436 19.86 -2.13 -10.87
CA PRO A 436 20.71 -2.32 -12.05
C PRO A 436 21.82 -3.35 -11.80
N SER A 437 22.42 -3.84 -12.86
CA SER A 437 23.67 -4.61 -12.87
C SER A 437 24.71 -3.92 -13.74
N HIS A 438 26.00 -4.08 -13.38
CA HIS A 438 27.11 -3.55 -14.14
C HIS A 438 28.29 -4.51 -14.14
N THR A 439 29.03 -4.61 -15.26
CA THR A 439 30.22 -5.45 -15.36
C THR A 439 31.44 -4.57 -15.66
N TYR A 440 32.37 -4.52 -14.72
CA TYR A 440 33.60 -3.75 -14.85
C TYR A 440 34.58 -4.41 -15.82
N ALA A 441 35.29 -3.60 -16.60
CA ALA A 441 36.29 -4.10 -17.56
C ALA A 441 37.59 -4.61 -16.88
N ALA A 442 37.88 -4.15 -15.65
CA ALA A 442 39.07 -4.52 -14.89
C ALA A 442 38.77 -4.63 -13.39
N ALA A 443 39.64 -5.31 -12.66
CA ALA A 443 39.62 -5.28 -11.19
C ALA A 443 39.99 -3.89 -10.68
N GLY A 444 39.32 -3.43 -9.64
CA GLY A 444 39.56 -2.11 -9.06
C GLY A 444 38.53 -1.75 -8.00
N SER A 445 38.75 -0.61 -7.37
CA SER A 445 37.78 0.02 -6.48
C SER A 445 37.13 1.18 -7.21
N TYR A 446 35.83 1.14 -7.35
CA TYR A 446 35.02 2.10 -8.10
C TYR A 446 34.13 2.90 -7.17
N SER A 447 34.07 4.22 -7.39
CA SER A 447 33.15 5.11 -6.66
C SER A 447 31.79 5.08 -7.34
N VAL A 448 30.86 4.28 -6.82
CA VAL A 448 29.51 4.14 -7.32
C VAL A 448 28.61 5.16 -6.65
N THR A 449 27.87 5.93 -7.44
CA THR A 449 26.90 6.91 -6.94
C THR A 449 25.51 6.54 -7.41
N LEU A 450 24.58 6.44 -6.46
CA LEU A 450 23.14 6.47 -6.70
C LEU A 450 22.65 7.90 -6.48
N THR A 451 21.88 8.43 -7.42
CA THR A 451 21.07 9.63 -7.25
C THR A 451 19.60 9.23 -7.35
N VAL A 452 18.82 9.57 -6.32
CA VAL A 452 17.37 9.40 -6.31
C VAL A 452 16.68 10.73 -6.51
N THR A 453 15.48 10.69 -7.07
CA THR A 453 14.60 11.85 -7.28
C THR A 453 13.23 11.52 -6.70
N ASP A 454 12.64 12.45 -5.94
CA ASP A 454 11.30 12.33 -5.38
C ASP A 454 10.19 12.73 -6.37
N ASP A 455 8.95 12.72 -5.94
CA ASP A 455 7.78 13.09 -6.76
C ASP A 455 7.59 14.62 -6.87
N ASP A 456 8.29 15.41 -6.05
CA ASP A 456 8.32 16.89 -6.11
C ASP A 456 9.56 17.43 -6.85
N GLY A 457 10.51 16.58 -7.24
CA GLY A 457 11.65 16.88 -8.09
C GLY A 457 12.96 17.21 -7.35
N ALA A 458 13.02 17.06 -6.01
CA ALA A 458 14.27 17.15 -5.27
C ALA A 458 15.11 15.88 -5.42
N THR A 459 16.40 15.96 -5.10
CA THR A 459 17.31 14.82 -5.31
C THR A 459 18.28 14.69 -4.15
N ASP A 460 18.63 13.44 -3.83
CA ASP A 460 19.75 13.10 -2.95
C ASP A 460 20.67 12.09 -3.61
N SER A 461 21.92 12.05 -3.19
CA SER A 461 22.93 11.17 -3.78
C SER A 461 23.80 10.51 -2.72
N LEU A 462 23.96 9.20 -2.83
CA LEU A 462 24.85 8.40 -2.00
C LEU A 462 25.97 7.81 -2.84
N THR A 463 27.24 8.03 -2.44
CA THR A 463 28.41 7.43 -3.05
C THR A 463 29.01 6.38 -2.12
N ARG A 464 29.31 5.19 -2.65
CA ARG A 464 30.01 4.13 -1.94
C ARG A 464 31.12 3.54 -2.80
N THR A 465 32.20 3.09 -2.18
CA THR A 465 33.25 2.36 -2.87
C THR A 465 32.83 0.90 -3.04
N VAL A 466 32.85 0.41 -4.28
CA VAL A 466 32.55 -0.98 -4.66
C VAL A 466 33.82 -1.59 -5.25
N THR A 467 34.20 -2.76 -4.81
CA THR A 467 35.42 -3.44 -5.27
C THR A 467 35.06 -4.62 -6.18
N ALA A 468 35.49 -4.54 -7.42
CA ALA A 468 35.45 -5.62 -8.38
C ALA A 468 36.83 -6.31 -8.44
N THR A 469 36.84 -7.63 -8.49
CA THR A 469 38.09 -8.41 -8.49
C THR A 469 38.20 -9.24 -9.75
N THR A 470 39.40 -9.50 -10.20
CA THR A 470 39.65 -10.54 -11.23
C THR A 470 39.66 -11.92 -10.59
N PRO A 471 39.40 -12.98 -11.40
CA PRO A 471 39.70 -14.34 -10.95
C PRO A 471 41.17 -14.45 -10.51
N PRO A 472 41.47 -15.20 -9.45
CA PRO A 472 42.85 -15.44 -9.04
C PRO A 472 43.64 -16.05 -10.22
N THR A 473 44.81 -15.47 -10.50
CA THR A 473 45.72 -15.96 -11.55
C THR A 473 46.89 -16.64 -10.90
N GLY A 474 47.05 -17.98 -11.11
CA GLY A 474 48.34 -18.63 -10.90
C GLY A 474 48.45 -19.70 -9.84
N GLY A 475 47.40 -20.12 -9.16
CA GLY A 475 47.37 -21.31 -8.30
C GLY A 475 46.92 -22.56 -9.08
N THR A 476 47.32 -23.74 -8.64
CA THR A 476 46.72 -25.02 -9.07
C THR A 476 45.92 -25.62 -7.94
N VAL A 477 44.63 -25.91 -8.22
CA VAL A 477 43.82 -26.67 -7.27
C VAL A 477 44.23 -28.14 -7.33
N THR A 478 44.61 -28.70 -6.19
CA THR A 478 45.10 -30.09 -6.15
C THR A 478 44.20 -30.94 -5.27
N TYR A 479 43.70 -32.04 -5.81
CA TYR A 479 42.98 -33.06 -5.04
C TYR A 479 43.88 -33.63 -3.92
N ARG A 480 43.33 -33.75 -2.70
CA ARG A 480 44.05 -34.27 -1.55
C ARG A 480 43.53 -35.63 -1.11
N SER A 481 42.27 -35.75 -0.85
CA SER A 481 41.69 -36.98 -0.30
C SER A 481 40.18 -36.99 -0.33
N VAL A 482 39.58 -38.18 -0.13
CA VAL A 482 38.14 -38.38 -0.05
C VAL A 482 37.81 -39.42 1.02
N ALA A 483 36.66 -39.27 1.67
CA ALA A 483 36.00 -40.30 2.48
C ALA A 483 34.52 -40.34 2.15
N GLY A 484 33.93 -41.52 2.15
CA GLY A 484 32.51 -41.72 1.93
C GLY A 484 31.92 -42.75 2.88
N VAL A 485 30.67 -42.61 3.21
CA VAL A 485 29.91 -43.55 4.04
C VAL A 485 28.48 -43.64 3.56
N ASP A 486 27.93 -44.84 3.55
CA ASP A 486 26.50 -45.11 3.38
C ASP A 486 25.90 -45.58 4.70
N ALA A 487 24.79 -45.07 5.08
CA ALA A 487 24.15 -45.35 6.36
C ALA A 487 22.63 -45.42 6.21
N ASN A 488 21.97 -46.15 7.10
CA ASN A 488 20.53 -46.23 7.23
C ASN A 488 20.13 -45.88 8.67
N VAL A 489 20.35 -44.64 9.01
CA VAL A 489 20.17 -44.08 10.37
C VAL A 489 19.68 -42.65 10.31
N MET A 490 19.22 -42.13 11.44
CA MET A 490 18.80 -40.76 11.58
C MET A 490 19.98 -39.76 11.66
N ARG A 491 21.16 -40.26 12.10
CA ARG A 491 22.34 -39.42 12.32
C ARG A 491 23.59 -40.10 11.72
N PRO A 492 23.74 -40.09 10.38
CA PRO A 492 24.95 -40.64 9.75
C PRO A 492 26.16 -39.76 10.09
N VAL A 493 27.33 -40.43 10.14
CA VAL A 493 28.61 -39.79 10.46
C VAL A 493 29.64 -40.21 9.40
N VAL A 494 30.32 -39.20 8.84
CA VAL A 494 31.51 -39.42 8.00
C VAL A 494 32.74 -38.82 8.69
N THR A 495 33.90 -39.51 8.61
CA THR A 495 35.14 -38.99 9.16
C THR A 495 35.92 -38.23 8.10
N VAL A 496 36.36 -37.01 8.42
CA VAL A 496 37.21 -36.22 7.54
C VAL A 496 38.54 -36.94 7.34
N PRO A 497 39.03 -37.12 6.10
CA PRO A 497 40.29 -37.83 5.86
C PRO A 497 41.47 -37.26 6.65
N ALA A 498 42.35 -38.14 7.14
CA ALA A 498 43.53 -37.75 7.92
C ALA A 498 44.55 -36.92 7.12
N ALA A 499 44.52 -37.00 5.78
CA ALA A 499 45.42 -36.26 4.90
C ALA A 499 45.04 -34.76 4.77
N VAL A 500 43.90 -34.34 5.27
CA VAL A 500 43.43 -32.93 5.22
C VAL A 500 44.37 -32.04 6.02
N GLN A 501 44.68 -30.86 5.44
CA GLN A 501 45.54 -29.86 6.06
C GLN A 501 44.74 -28.56 6.33
N PRO A 502 45.15 -27.74 7.31
CA PRO A 502 44.60 -26.41 7.48
C PRO A 502 44.72 -25.60 6.17
N GLY A 503 43.65 -24.88 5.78
CA GLY A 503 43.56 -24.14 4.53
C GLY A 503 42.95 -24.94 3.36
N ASP A 504 42.81 -26.27 3.47
CA ASP A 504 42.11 -27.05 2.43
C ASP A 504 40.63 -26.66 2.33
N THR A 505 40.14 -26.62 1.12
CA THR A 505 38.67 -26.49 0.86
C THR A 505 38.06 -27.89 0.89
N LEU A 506 37.08 -28.08 1.75
CA LEU A 506 36.31 -29.30 1.88
C LEU A 506 34.94 -29.16 1.23
N LEU A 507 34.55 -30.17 0.43
CA LEU A 507 33.18 -30.34 -0.10
C LEU A 507 32.55 -31.52 0.64
N LEU A 508 31.32 -31.35 1.12
CA LEU A 508 30.52 -32.44 1.69
C LEU A 508 29.22 -32.59 0.87
N PHE A 509 29.12 -33.70 0.17
CA PHE A 509 27.88 -34.13 -0.46
C PHE A 509 27.11 -35.01 0.53
N VAL A 510 25.85 -34.66 0.76
CA VAL A 510 24.89 -35.44 1.55
C VAL A 510 23.71 -35.77 0.66
N SER A 511 23.42 -37.06 0.48
CA SER A 511 22.29 -37.47 -0.34
C SER A 511 21.38 -38.42 0.44
N ALA A 512 20.07 -38.26 0.29
CA ALA A 512 19.02 -39.06 0.97
C ALA A 512 18.06 -39.68 -0.03
N ASN A 513 17.61 -40.90 0.23
CA ASN A 513 16.75 -41.68 -0.66
C ASN A 513 15.27 -41.39 -0.54
N ARG A 514 14.90 -40.23 0.04
CA ARG A 514 13.55 -39.70 0.19
C ARG A 514 13.60 -38.18 0.28
N GLY A 515 12.45 -37.51 0.14
CA GLY A 515 12.33 -36.10 0.51
C GLY A 515 12.51 -35.95 2.02
N ALA A 516 13.71 -35.59 2.46
CA ALA A 516 14.10 -35.44 3.85
C ALA A 516 14.50 -34.01 4.14
N THR A 517 14.44 -33.60 5.41
CA THR A 517 15.16 -32.42 5.89
C THR A 517 16.43 -32.85 6.62
N ALA A 518 17.51 -32.10 6.44
CA ALA A 518 18.80 -32.36 7.07
C ALA A 518 19.28 -31.09 7.78
N THR A 519 19.88 -31.28 8.97
CA THR A 519 20.54 -30.17 9.66
C THR A 519 21.91 -29.89 9.01
N THR A 520 22.25 -28.60 8.89
CA THR A 520 23.61 -28.19 8.50
C THR A 520 24.62 -28.68 9.54
N PRO A 521 25.65 -29.44 9.14
CA PRO A 521 26.69 -29.88 10.09
C PRO A 521 27.45 -28.70 10.71
N ALA A 522 27.84 -28.82 11.95
CA ALA A 522 28.53 -27.75 12.67
C ALA A 522 29.82 -27.29 11.96
N GLY A 523 29.93 -25.99 11.68
CA GLY A 523 31.07 -25.38 11.02
C GLY A 523 31.12 -25.58 9.49
N TRP A 524 30.01 -26.04 8.88
CA TRP A 524 29.87 -26.14 7.44
C TRP A 524 28.88 -25.09 6.94
N THR A 525 29.04 -24.63 5.69
CA THR A 525 28.16 -23.72 5.00
C THR A 525 27.41 -24.46 3.90
N LEU A 526 26.09 -24.39 3.88
CA LEU A 526 25.26 -24.91 2.77
C LEU A 526 25.48 -24.06 1.53
N LEU A 527 25.94 -24.67 0.44
CA LEU A 527 26.07 -24.02 -0.86
C LEU A 527 24.81 -24.16 -1.70
N SER A 528 24.24 -25.36 -1.76
CA SER A 528 23.07 -25.60 -2.60
C SER A 528 22.36 -26.90 -2.19
N THR A 529 21.09 -27.00 -2.59
CA THR A 529 20.25 -28.20 -2.43
C THR A 529 19.58 -28.52 -3.76
N LYS A 530 19.52 -29.80 -4.10
CA LYS A 530 18.77 -30.29 -5.26
C LYS A 530 17.85 -31.45 -4.84
N THR A 531 16.61 -31.40 -5.28
CA THR A 531 15.61 -32.45 -5.03
C THR A 531 15.21 -33.13 -6.34
N ASP A 532 14.85 -34.40 -6.26
CA ASP A 532 14.17 -35.16 -7.30
C ASP A 532 12.79 -35.58 -6.74
N GLY A 533 11.83 -34.68 -6.90
CA GLY A 533 10.50 -34.79 -6.32
C GLY A 533 10.54 -35.01 -4.79
N THR A 534 9.77 -36.00 -4.32
CA THR A 534 9.80 -36.48 -2.92
C THR A 534 10.68 -37.71 -2.71
N ASP A 535 11.35 -38.20 -3.76
CA ASP A 535 12.03 -39.49 -3.78
C ASP A 535 13.50 -39.43 -3.44
N MET A 536 14.16 -38.29 -3.67
CA MET A 536 15.55 -38.09 -3.36
C MET A 536 15.88 -36.63 -3.14
N VAL A 537 16.84 -36.33 -2.28
CA VAL A 537 17.40 -34.99 -2.08
C VAL A 537 18.90 -35.08 -1.87
N SER A 538 19.63 -34.08 -2.38
CA SER A 538 21.08 -33.97 -2.23
C SER A 538 21.46 -32.55 -1.83
N TRP A 539 22.31 -32.40 -0.84
CA TRP A 539 22.85 -31.13 -0.34
C TRP A 539 24.34 -31.09 -0.61
N LEU A 540 24.84 -29.93 -0.93
CA LEU A 540 26.27 -29.64 -1.03
C LEU A 540 26.66 -28.59 0.03
N PHE A 541 27.59 -28.93 0.88
CA PHE A 541 28.17 -28.03 1.88
C PHE A 541 29.64 -27.80 1.60
N THR A 542 30.17 -26.67 2.05
CA THR A 542 31.60 -26.35 2.01
C THR A 542 32.13 -25.92 3.37
N ARG A 543 33.45 -26.10 3.58
CA ARG A 543 34.16 -25.64 4.76
C ARG A 543 35.65 -25.47 4.43
N THR A 544 36.29 -24.43 4.97
CA THR A 544 37.75 -24.36 4.99
C THR A 544 38.27 -25.14 6.22
N ALA A 545 39.23 -26.03 6.01
CA ALA A 545 39.82 -26.81 7.08
C ALA A 545 40.68 -25.94 7.99
N VAL A 546 40.55 -26.15 9.30
CA VAL A 546 41.38 -25.53 10.34
C VAL A 546 42.17 -26.61 11.11
N ALA A 547 43.07 -26.22 12.00
CA ALA A 547 43.75 -27.18 12.86
C ALA A 547 42.74 -28.06 13.60
N GLY A 548 42.94 -29.38 13.60
CA GLY A 548 42.04 -30.37 14.19
C GLY A 548 40.84 -30.78 13.31
N THR A 549 40.76 -30.30 12.07
CA THR A 549 39.71 -30.74 11.14
C THR A 549 39.97 -32.16 10.63
N ALA A 550 41.22 -32.52 10.34
CA ALA A 550 41.62 -33.87 9.94
C ALA A 550 41.23 -34.92 11.00
N GLY A 551 40.62 -36.01 10.59
CA GLY A 551 40.16 -37.08 11.48
C GLY A 551 38.90 -36.75 12.30
N SER A 552 38.38 -35.53 12.22
CA SER A 552 37.15 -35.15 12.91
C SER A 552 35.90 -35.81 12.29
N SER A 553 34.87 -36.03 13.11
CA SER A 553 33.60 -36.58 12.68
C SER A 553 32.65 -35.47 12.19
N VAL A 554 32.03 -35.68 11.05
CA VAL A 554 30.96 -34.80 10.50
C VAL A 554 29.63 -35.54 10.59
N THR A 555 28.69 -34.98 11.33
CA THR A 555 27.38 -35.56 11.55
C THR A 555 26.31 -34.63 10.97
N THR A 556 25.39 -35.18 10.17
CA THR A 556 24.12 -34.53 9.85
C THR A 556 22.97 -35.25 10.54
N THR A 557 21.86 -34.55 10.81
CA THR A 557 20.67 -35.18 11.43
C THR A 557 19.51 -35.02 10.49
N PHE A 558 18.83 -36.13 10.17
CA PHE A 558 17.61 -36.16 9.38
C PHE A 558 16.37 -36.15 10.28
N ASP A 559 15.24 -35.75 9.71
CA ASP A 559 13.93 -35.77 10.36
C ASP A 559 13.41 -37.18 10.69
N ALA A 560 13.95 -38.22 10.05
CA ALA A 560 13.67 -39.62 10.35
C ALA A 560 14.85 -40.53 9.91
N ILE A 561 14.78 -41.84 10.25
CA ILE A 561 15.70 -42.83 9.73
C ILE A 561 15.70 -42.79 8.21
N THR A 562 16.87 -42.61 7.59
CA THR A 562 17.03 -42.35 6.17
C THR A 562 18.23 -43.13 5.64
N LYS A 563 18.10 -43.76 4.47
CA LYS A 563 19.27 -44.24 3.72
C LYS A 563 19.94 -43.02 3.10
N ALA A 564 21.18 -42.79 3.52
CA ALA A 564 21.94 -41.62 3.12
C ALA A 564 23.35 -42.02 2.70
N SER A 565 23.93 -41.27 1.78
CA SER A 565 25.35 -41.30 1.43
C SER A 565 25.96 -39.94 1.77
N LEU A 566 27.09 -39.96 2.47
CA LEU A 566 27.89 -38.79 2.79
C LEU A 566 29.27 -38.94 2.14
N VAL A 567 29.73 -37.97 1.36
CA VAL A 567 31.04 -37.93 0.73
C VAL A 567 31.74 -36.62 1.05
N VAL A 568 32.89 -36.69 1.70
CA VAL A 568 33.78 -35.54 1.96
C VAL A 568 34.96 -35.60 1.01
N MET A 569 35.18 -34.55 0.22
CA MET A 569 36.35 -34.38 -0.66
C MET A 569 37.17 -33.18 -0.21
N ALA A 570 38.49 -33.25 -0.29
CA ALA A 570 39.41 -32.21 0.13
C ALA A 570 40.33 -31.77 -1.02
N TYR A 571 40.50 -30.44 -1.14
CA TYR A 571 41.33 -29.81 -2.16
C TYR A 571 42.19 -28.70 -1.54
N SER A 572 43.47 -28.63 -1.95
CA SER A 572 44.33 -27.51 -1.59
C SER A 572 44.35 -26.45 -2.71
N GLY A 573 44.60 -25.19 -2.34
CA GLY A 573 44.76 -24.09 -3.28
C GLY A 573 43.46 -23.65 -3.97
N ALA A 574 42.29 -24.00 -3.43
CA ALA A 574 41.01 -23.60 -4.00
C ALA A 574 40.49 -22.31 -3.36
N GLY A 575 40.01 -21.39 -4.21
CA GLY A 575 39.29 -20.18 -3.85
C GLY A 575 37.78 -20.43 -3.65
N PRO A 576 36.95 -19.39 -3.77
CA PRO A 576 35.48 -19.47 -3.56
C PRO A 576 34.82 -20.48 -4.51
N VAL A 577 34.03 -21.40 -3.96
CA VAL A 577 33.38 -22.52 -4.67
C VAL A 577 32.09 -22.09 -5.31
N THR A 578 31.85 -22.52 -6.57
CA THR A 578 30.54 -22.41 -7.24
C THR A 578 30.04 -23.80 -7.63
N ALA A 579 28.70 -23.98 -7.68
CA ALA A 579 28.08 -25.26 -7.99
C ALA A 579 26.77 -25.13 -8.76
N ALA A 580 26.53 -26.13 -9.61
CA ALA A 580 25.24 -26.32 -10.28
C ALA A 580 24.84 -27.80 -10.18
N ALA A 581 23.53 -28.07 -10.18
CA ALA A 581 23.00 -29.43 -10.11
C ALA A 581 21.98 -29.69 -11.23
N PHE A 582 21.91 -30.93 -11.64
CA PHE A 582 20.94 -31.45 -12.61
C PHE A 582 20.18 -32.63 -11.99
N GLU A 583 18.87 -32.74 -12.25
CA GLU A 583 18.08 -33.94 -11.90
C GLU A 583 17.72 -34.70 -13.16
N ASP A 584 17.72 -36.00 -13.07
CA ASP A 584 17.38 -36.89 -14.17
C ASP A 584 16.22 -37.79 -13.79
N THR A 585 15.06 -37.48 -14.33
CA THR A 585 13.78 -38.18 -14.06
C THR A 585 13.47 -39.28 -15.06
N ALA A 586 14.30 -39.46 -16.09
CA ALA A 586 14.13 -40.52 -17.08
C ALA A 586 14.81 -41.83 -16.63
N SER A 587 14.07 -42.94 -16.75
CA SER A 587 14.65 -44.27 -16.46
C SER A 587 15.69 -44.66 -17.51
N LYS A 588 16.99 -44.44 -17.19
CA LYS A 588 18.13 -44.74 -18.07
C LYS A 588 19.37 -45.06 -17.25
N THR A 589 20.39 -45.56 -17.94
CA THR A 589 21.69 -45.88 -17.33
C THR A 589 22.69 -44.75 -17.41
N THR A 590 22.42 -43.69 -18.19
CA THR A 590 23.33 -42.55 -18.38
C THR A 590 22.78 -41.32 -17.72
N HIS A 591 23.57 -40.70 -16.83
CA HIS A 591 23.11 -39.54 -16.05
C HIS A 591 24.12 -38.38 -16.18
N PRO A 592 23.69 -37.19 -16.67
CA PRO A 592 24.57 -36.04 -16.80
C PRO A 592 24.69 -35.26 -15.49
N THR A 593 25.76 -34.45 -15.36
CA THR A 593 25.82 -33.34 -14.43
C THR A 593 25.33 -32.05 -15.13
N ALA A 594 25.25 -30.94 -14.37
CA ALA A 594 24.94 -29.63 -14.97
C ALA A 594 26.12 -29.09 -15.79
N ALA A 595 25.86 -28.42 -16.90
CA ALA A 595 26.85 -27.58 -17.59
C ALA A 595 27.12 -26.30 -16.77
N VAL A 596 28.37 -25.83 -16.75
CA VAL A 596 28.79 -24.63 -16.02
C VAL A 596 29.77 -23.80 -16.82
N THR A 597 30.04 -22.57 -16.40
CA THR A 597 31.16 -21.77 -16.92
C THR A 597 32.29 -21.73 -15.92
N VAL A 598 33.48 -22.13 -16.35
CA VAL A 598 34.71 -22.03 -15.57
C VAL A 598 35.31 -20.65 -15.78
N MET A 599 35.36 -19.83 -14.74
CA MET A 599 35.80 -18.44 -14.82
C MET A 599 37.31 -18.26 -14.80
N SER A 600 38.05 -19.20 -14.22
CA SER A 600 39.52 -19.12 -14.05
C SER A 600 40.20 -20.32 -14.63
N ALA A 601 41.28 -20.13 -15.40
CA ALA A 601 42.19 -21.21 -15.81
C ALA A 601 42.86 -21.82 -14.59
N GLY A 602 43.11 -23.13 -14.62
CA GLY A 602 43.66 -23.90 -13.46
C GLY A 602 42.61 -24.34 -12.45
N SER A 603 41.32 -24.02 -12.67
CA SER A 603 40.23 -24.55 -11.83
C SER A 603 40.11 -26.07 -11.93
N THR A 604 39.72 -26.71 -10.82
CA THR A 604 39.29 -28.11 -10.81
C THR A 604 37.78 -28.19 -10.87
N VAL A 605 37.25 -29.05 -11.73
CA VAL A 605 35.80 -29.32 -11.79
C VAL A 605 35.51 -30.66 -11.14
N VAL A 606 34.70 -30.65 -10.07
CA VAL A 606 34.24 -31.85 -9.38
C VAL A 606 32.87 -32.23 -9.89
N SER A 607 32.73 -33.50 -10.26
CA SER A 607 31.47 -34.09 -10.69
C SER A 607 31.03 -35.13 -9.69
N TYR A 608 29.76 -35.07 -9.29
CA TYR A 608 29.20 -36.03 -8.34
C TYR A 608 27.87 -36.54 -8.88
N TRP A 609 27.68 -37.84 -8.88
CA TRP A 609 26.44 -38.49 -9.28
C TRP A 609 25.93 -39.37 -8.16
N VAL A 610 24.64 -39.31 -7.93
CA VAL A 610 23.90 -40.20 -7.04
C VAL A 610 22.64 -40.67 -7.70
N GLN A 611 22.37 -41.98 -7.59
CA GLN A 611 21.09 -42.55 -8.03
C GLN A 611 20.49 -43.44 -6.94
N LYS A 612 19.14 -43.57 -6.98
CA LYS A 612 18.36 -44.47 -6.13
C LYS A 612 17.97 -45.70 -6.92
N VAL A 613 18.41 -46.90 -6.50
CA VAL A 613 18.14 -48.18 -7.18
C VAL A 613 17.74 -49.28 -6.20
N SER A 614 17.13 -50.37 -6.71
CA SER A 614 16.81 -51.55 -5.91
C SER A 614 17.92 -52.59 -5.93
N ASP A 615 18.66 -52.65 -7.04
CA ASP A 615 19.71 -53.65 -7.28
C ASP A 615 21.10 -53.06 -7.05
N THR A 616 22.11 -53.92 -6.98
CA THR A 616 23.52 -53.50 -6.91
C THR A 616 23.90 -52.89 -8.27
N ALA A 617 24.38 -51.63 -8.24
CA ALA A 617 24.83 -50.91 -9.40
C ALA A 617 26.32 -50.50 -9.25
N THR A 618 26.98 -50.34 -10.38
CA THR A 618 28.33 -49.77 -10.45
C THR A 618 28.32 -48.60 -11.44
N TRP A 619 29.19 -47.64 -11.24
CA TRP A 619 29.36 -46.48 -12.10
C TRP A 619 30.62 -46.61 -12.96
N SER A 620 30.53 -46.12 -14.20
CA SER A 620 31.68 -45.78 -15.02
C SER A 620 31.64 -44.29 -15.33
N VAL A 621 32.73 -43.57 -15.13
CA VAL A 621 32.86 -42.16 -15.46
C VAL A 621 33.62 -41.99 -16.78
N PRO A 622 33.39 -40.93 -17.55
CA PRO A 622 34.11 -40.69 -18.80
C PRO A 622 35.58 -40.36 -18.54
N ALA A 623 36.44 -40.56 -19.53
CA ALA A 623 37.91 -40.35 -19.43
C ALA A 623 38.30 -38.88 -19.15
N THR A 624 37.38 -37.96 -19.28
CA THR A 624 37.58 -36.52 -18.97
C THR A 624 37.66 -36.22 -17.49
N VAL A 625 37.27 -37.14 -16.62
CA VAL A 625 37.29 -37.03 -15.16
C VAL A 625 37.91 -38.26 -14.51
N THR A 626 38.55 -38.08 -13.37
CA THR A 626 39.16 -39.17 -12.58
C THR A 626 38.22 -39.54 -11.44
N SER A 627 37.77 -40.80 -11.38
CA SER A 627 36.97 -41.29 -10.25
C SER A 627 37.79 -41.25 -8.95
N ARG A 628 37.21 -40.64 -7.90
CA ARG A 628 37.84 -40.51 -6.58
C ARG A 628 37.27 -41.46 -5.55
N THR A 629 35.96 -41.70 -5.62
CA THR A 629 35.28 -42.66 -4.72
C THR A 629 33.97 -43.13 -5.34
N THR A 630 33.58 -44.33 -4.93
CA THR A 630 32.23 -44.85 -5.15
C THR A 630 31.71 -45.39 -3.82
N THR A 631 30.43 -45.16 -3.52
CA THR A 631 29.77 -45.75 -2.37
C THR A 631 28.50 -46.47 -2.82
N THR A 632 28.15 -47.57 -2.15
CA THR A 632 26.96 -48.35 -2.48
C THR A 632 26.24 -48.77 -1.20
N GLY A 633 25.08 -48.23 -0.97
CA GLY A 633 24.22 -48.58 0.16
C GLY A 633 23.65 -50.00 0.05
N SER A 634 22.92 -50.46 1.04
CA SER A 634 22.38 -51.82 1.13
C SER A 634 20.84 -51.83 1.07
N GLY A 635 20.29 -52.96 0.57
CA GLY A 635 18.83 -53.19 0.51
C GLY A 635 18.10 -52.38 -0.56
N GLY A 636 16.80 -52.60 -0.73
CA GLY A 636 15.98 -51.88 -1.72
C GLY A 636 15.95 -50.35 -1.49
N GLY A 637 15.97 -49.55 -2.56
CA GLY A 637 16.03 -48.07 -2.50
C GLY A 637 17.37 -47.55 -1.99
N ARG A 638 18.47 -48.32 -2.22
CA ARG A 638 19.83 -47.90 -1.90
C ARG A 638 20.29 -46.72 -2.74
N LEU A 639 21.17 -45.89 -2.20
CA LEU A 639 21.91 -44.90 -2.97
C LEU A 639 23.20 -45.50 -3.49
N VAL A 640 23.53 -45.21 -4.72
CA VAL A 640 24.83 -45.56 -5.32
C VAL A 640 25.44 -44.27 -5.85
N VAL A 641 26.65 -43.97 -5.41
CA VAL A 641 27.32 -42.69 -5.63
C VAL A 641 28.65 -42.93 -6.34
N VAL A 642 29.00 -41.97 -7.21
CA VAL A 642 30.38 -41.79 -7.67
C VAL A 642 30.73 -40.30 -7.59
N ALA A 643 31.91 -39.99 -7.09
CA ALA A 643 32.50 -38.66 -7.14
C ALA A 643 33.82 -38.73 -7.93
N ALA A 644 33.98 -37.76 -8.82
CA ALA A 644 35.11 -37.64 -9.72
C ALA A 644 35.54 -36.18 -9.86
N ASP A 645 36.76 -35.93 -10.31
CA ASP A 645 37.24 -34.61 -10.60
C ASP A 645 38.15 -34.56 -11.85
N THR A 646 38.45 -33.34 -12.28
CA THR A 646 39.42 -33.05 -13.32
C THR A 646 40.75 -32.62 -12.69
N GLY A 647 41.83 -32.59 -13.49
CA GLY A 647 42.95 -31.69 -13.19
C GLY A 647 42.56 -30.22 -13.52
N GLY A 648 43.53 -29.31 -13.47
CA GLY A 648 43.32 -27.92 -13.82
C GLY A 648 42.81 -27.78 -15.27
N VAL A 649 41.64 -27.11 -15.41
CA VAL A 649 40.99 -26.87 -16.72
C VAL A 649 41.14 -25.41 -17.16
N ALA A 650 40.99 -25.16 -18.46
CA ALA A 650 40.95 -23.78 -19.01
C ALA A 650 39.66 -23.04 -18.59
N ALA A 651 39.74 -21.73 -18.55
CA ALA A 651 38.52 -20.89 -18.43
C ALA A 651 37.65 -21.05 -19.69
N GLY A 652 36.34 -20.99 -19.52
CA GLY A 652 35.36 -21.13 -20.58
C GLY A 652 34.19 -22.05 -20.24
N PRO A 653 33.30 -22.33 -21.19
CA PRO A 653 32.18 -23.24 -20.96
C PRO A 653 32.65 -24.66 -20.68
N TRP A 654 32.16 -25.26 -19.60
CA TRP A 654 32.36 -26.64 -19.26
C TRP A 654 31.06 -27.43 -19.51
N PRO A 655 31.07 -28.43 -20.41
CA PRO A 655 29.88 -29.18 -20.76
C PRO A 655 29.39 -30.06 -19.61
N ALA A 656 28.12 -30.47 -19.68
CA ALA A 656 27.62 -31.54 -18.83
C ALA A 656 28.45 -32.81 -19.03
N VAL A 657 28.89 -33.43 -17.94
CA VAL A 657 29.63 -34.69 -17.93
C VAL A 657 28.68 -35.83 -17.63
N THR A 658 28.69 -36.90 -18.43
CA THR A 658 27.75 -38.01 -18.30
C THR A 658 28.45 -39.24 -17.76
N ALA A 659 28.00 -39.75 -16.60
CA ALA A 659 28.40 -41.06 -16.09
C ALA A 659 27.41 -42.14 -16.48
N THR A 660 27.87 -43.40 -16.56
CA THR A 660 27.04 -44.55 -16.89
C THR A 660 26.96 -45.52 -15.73
N SER A 661 25.76 -45.89 -15.34
CA SER A 661 25.51 -46.93 -14.33
C SER A 661 25.14 -48.25 -15.00
N THR A 662 25.45 -49.36 -14.33
CA THR A 662 25.01 -50.69 -14.79
C THR A 662 23.53 -50.96 -14.61
N VAL A 663 22.80 -50.15 -13.84
CA VAL A 663 21.36 -50.27 -13.56
C VAL A 663 20.66 -48.97 -13.92
N ALA A 664 19.59 -49.05 -14.68
CA ALA A 664 18.79 -47.89 -15.03
C ALA A 664 18.05 -47.33 -13.79
N SER A 665 18.01 -46.02 -13.66
CA SER A 665 17.26 -45.30 -12.64
C SER A 665 16.55 -44.10 -13.24
N ALA A 666 15.30 -43.85 -12.79
CA ALA A 666 14.57 -42.61 -13.03
C ALA A 666 14.75 -41.59 -11.89
N ARG A 667 15.69 -41.86 -10.97
CA ARG A 667 15.98 -41.05 -9.79
C ARG A 667 17.47 -40.86 -9.67
N ALA A 668 17.99 -39.76 -10.24
CA ALA A 668 19.37 -39.41 -10.18
C ALA A 668 19.61 -37.91 -10.08
N ILE A 669 20.60 -37.50 -9.31
CA ILE A 669 21.06 -36.11 -9.20
C ILE A 669 22.54 -36.08 -9.58
N GLY A 670 22.88 -35.13 -10.48
CA GLY A 670 24.27 -34.85 -10.87
C GLY A 670 24.67 -33.43 -10.44
N TRP A 671 25.84 -33.30 -9.78
CA TRP A 671 26.44 -32.01 -9.41
C TRP A 671 27.68 -31.72 -10.25
N THR A 672 27.83 -30.46 -10.63
CA THR A 672 29.09 -29.88 -11.10
C THR A 672 29.52 -28.80 -10.13
N VAL A 673 30.72 -28.91 -9.57
CA VAL A 673 31.30 -27.96 -8.63
C VAL A 673 32.60 -27.42 -9.20
N VAL A 674 32.75 -26.12 -9.30
CA VAL A 674 33.98 -25.48 -9.78
C VAL A 674 34.75 -24.94 -8.59
N LEU A 675 36.02 -25.39 -8.49
CA LEU A 675 37.01 -24.96 -7.53
C LEU A 675 38.05 -24.10 -8.27
N PRO A 676 37.91 -22.75 -8.29
CA PRO A 676 38.92 -21.87 -8.88
C PRO A 676 40.20 -21.90 -8.01
N PRO A 677 41.37 -21.59 -8.57
CA PRO A 677 42.57 -21.32 -7.78
C PRO A 677 42.36 -20.20 -6.77
N ALA A 678 43.01 -20.30 -5.57
CA ALA A 678 42.94 -19.29 -4.52
C ALA A 678 43.72 -18.02 -4.86
#